data_3b8e7384f0c9b58fe971ba3492582431
#
_entry.id   3b8e7384f0c9b58fe971ba3492582431
#
_cell.length_a   1.000
_cell.length_b   1.000
_cell.length_c   1.000
_cell.angle_alpha   90.00
_cell.angle_beta   90.00
_cell.angle_gamma   90.00
#
_symmetry.space_group_name_H-M   'P 1'
#
loop_
_entity.id
_entity.type
_entity.pdbx_description
1 polymer ?
#
loop_
_entity_poly.entity_id
_entity_poly.type
_entity_poly.pdbx_seq_one_letter_code
_entity_poly.pdbx_strand_id
1 'polypeptide(L)'
;MRRLWSHIILAATSLMMVGATFATVVTNIDSNIEYSPGRELVFRVSAKGDDGNPTDAELDKSALNDVKQIAETMEERLKTANVSRYEIVVQGYDTIKVSLVQDSDSQYEIIKNYLPFNASLAISNSKGTYALASEFLKEGEKAYLEASDNTYPQVIIPIAKDSDKFQAVYTEAKEMNDNGTGEVEVEDEDHDESEEEHEHQHKAYLYLWYNYVEDYYSYDKIDQNSPDTYDPTIATKVLMTFDSANPFFLNEDGEEQDALRAYITPNSSEGEEVTADALKTAYENARYFVNLINAGEINDKYTVSFMFSEKTNMIVESGDGLVSLGKNMTVAWSRTFIATLCVVVVVSLLLVYFYKLGALSIATTSIVSTFAGLIFIVVFNAEFTIAGVIGLLSLALTSVISGVIYLNKFKEECYRGRSLKKANSEAAKKALLPTVDIHVVLVAAGIGAYALGGPLMKAFALATILGGVVSLIINILGLRGLMWLATNEQGINNRYDLFDVSNDQVPNALEEEKQKYYGAYADRDFTKHKKPVGIVAAILLVASIATLITVGAINKGAVYNTNKNLNYSQVYVEYRSSTANNTGLSATTKENLDKMLKYSYLDNGKSLETIATVDSYDYVTNYRSTKSGLTSVYYGYYRITFSEVIVTGDNETMISYKEGDATIEKKASEFFDIEFLASDKVEGGAGLTFDQMNVTISLKNGNIVNADQPEFTSLLLATVVMVGISSAYLLLRYRLSRGLAVLGITVATVGISAGIFSMLYFVPATSYVSVALLYIALFTLDIAILFMNKERELFLEDRTRDNSVEARDALMKKSMGLAATPIIVSFIIALYFGVNYFGFMINSVSYVFLLALLGVAISTAAVLILFGPLAQLLFKWFSRVQIAKPKANKKAKARPARVKKSAEPEEAIFIGIND
;
A
#
# COMPACT_ATOMS: atom_id res chain seq x y z
N MET A 1 -39.38 3.79 -30.43
CA MET A 1 -38.40 2.66 -30.61
C MET A 1 -36.99 3.11 -30.94
N ARG A 2 -36.78 4.09 -31.84
CA ARG A 2 -35.39 4.57 -32.18
C ARG A 2 -34.57 5.07 -30.96
N ARG A 3 -35.13 5.87 -30.06
CA ARG A 3 -34.40 6.42 -28.90
C ARG A 3 -34.13 5.39 -27.85
N LEU A 4 -35.03 4.43 -27.65
CA LEU A 4 -34.78 3.30 -26.75
C LEU A 4 -33.61 2.45 -27.27
N TRP A 5 -33.57 2.19 -28.58
CA TRP A 5 -32.42 1.52 -29.19
C TRP A 5 -31.15 2.36 -29.04
N SER A 6 -31.24 3.70 -29.20
CA SER A 6 -30.10 4.58 -28.95
C SER A 6 -29.60 4.51 -27.50
N HIS A 7 -30.49 4.37 -26.51
CA HIS A 7 -30.12 4.17 -25.11
C HIS A 7 -29.32 2.87 -24.94
N ILE A 8 -29.84 1.75 -25.47
CA ILE A 8 -29.17 0.45 -25.39
C ILE A 8 -27.84 0.47 -26.16
N ILE A 9 -27.82 1.03 -27.36
CA ILE A 9 -26.60 1.13 -28.17
C ILE A 9 -25.57 2.01 -27.48
N LEU A 10 -25.93 3.17 -26.93
CA LEU A 10 -24.99 4.04 -26.25
C LEU A 10 -24.42 3.36 -24.98
N ALA A 11 -25.25 2.66 -24.20
CA ALA A 11 -24.79 1.89 -23.07
C ALA A 11 -23.83 0.77 -23.52
N ALA A 12 -24.24 -0.01 -24.54
CA ALA A 12 -23.41 -1.10 -25.05
C ALA A 12 -22.09 -0.61 -25.65
N THR A 13 -22.10 0.48 -26.42
CA THR A 13 -20.86 1.05 -26.99
C THR A 13 -19.95 1.58 -25.90
N SER A 14 -20.48 2.23 -24.85
CA SER A 14 -19.68 2.68 -23.72
C SER A 14 -19.01 1.50 -22.99
N LEU A 15 -19.76 0.42 -22.78
CA LEU A 15 -19.20 -0.80 -22.16
C LEU A 15 -18.20 -1.53 -23.07
N MET A 16 -18.45 -1.55 -24.39
CA MET A 16 -17.50 -2.09 -25.36
C MET A 16 -16.20 -1.27 -25.39
N MET A 17 -16.28 0.05 -25.31
CA MET A 17 -15.08 0.90 -25.22
C MET A 17 -14.27 0.59 -23.97
N VAL A 18 -14.91 0.44 -22.81
CA VAL A 18 -14.24 0.00 -21.58
C VAL A 18 -13.58 -1.36 -21.80
N GLY A 19 -14.30 -2.34 -22.35
CA GLY A 19 -13.76 -3.67 -22.62
C GLY A 19 -12.58 -3.67 -23.61
N ALA A 20 -12.67 -2.89 -24.67
CA ALA A 20 -11.61 -2.79 -25.68
C ALA A 20 -10.32 -2.15 -25.15
N THR A 21 -10.44 -1.16 -24.25
CA THR A 21 -9.28 -0.47 -23.66
C THR A 21 -8.81 -1.10 -22.36
N PHE A 22 -9.60 -2.00 -21.80
CA PHE A 22 -9.30 -2.61 -20.49
C PHE A 22 -7.97 -3.37 -20.51
N ALA A 23 -7.72 -4.17 -21.53
CA ALA A 23 -6.48 -4.93 -21.65
C ALA A 23 -5.25 -4.00 -21.67
N THR A 24 -5.31 -2.92 -22.47
CA THR A 24 -4.22 -1.94 -22.54
C THR A 24 -3.99 -1.21 -21.21
N VAL A 25 -5.06 -0.89 -20.47
CA VAL A 25 -4.94 -0.25 -19.16
C VAL A 25 -4.34 -1.22 -18.16
N VAL A 26 -4.80 -2.47 -18.13
CA VAL A 26 -4.32 -3.48 -17.16
C VAL A 26 -2.86 -3.86 -17.39
N THR A 27 -2.40 -3.93 -18.64
CA THR A 27 -1.00 -4.23 -18.95
C THR A 27 -0.02 -3.13 -18.56
N ASN A 28 -0.51 -1.91 -18.36
CA ASN A 28 0.29 -0.77 -17.92
C ASN A 28 0.07 -0.43 -16.42
N ILE A 29 -0.55 -1.33 -15.66
CA ILE A 29 -0.66 -1.16 -14.21
C ILE A 29 0.70 -1.40 -13.57
N ASP A 30 1.20 -0.41 -12.87
CA ASP A 30 2.33 -0.58 -11.98
C ASP A 30 1.85 -1.29 -10.71
N SER A 31 2.26 -2.55 -10.55
CA SER A 31 1.75 -3.41 -9.48
C SER A 31 2.70 -3.39 -8.31
N ASN A 32 2.17 -3.21 -7.11
CA ASN A 32 2.94 -3.38 -5.89
C ASN A 32 3.35 -4.86 -5.71
N ILE A 33 4.24 -5.07 -4.77
CA ILE A 33 4.74 -6.38 -4.31
C ILE A 33 3.61 -7.42 -4.09
N GLU A 34 2.40 -6.99 -3.71
CA GLU A 34 1.21 -7.85 -3.57
C GLU A 34 0.73 -8.50 -4.87
N TYR A 35 1.03 -7.91 -6.01
CA TYR A 35 0.54 -8.32 -7.33
C TYR A 35 1.66 -8.57 -8.35
N SER A 36 2.90 -8.28 -8.02
CA SER A 36 4.04 -8.38 -8.93
C SER A 36 5.00 -9.50 -8.59
N PRO A 37 5.71 -10.08 -9.59
CA PRO A 37 6.85 -10.92 -9.31
C PRO A 37 7.93 -10.09 -8.60
N GLY A 38 8.55 -10.69 -7.61
CA GLY A 38 9.62 -10.07 -6.85
C GLY A 38 10.83 -10.99 -6.73
N ARG A 39 11.84 -10.48 -6.04
CA ARG A 39 12.96 -11.28 -5.57
C ARG A 39 13.09 -11.13 -4.07
N GLU A 40 13.41 -12.22 -3.44
CA GLU A 40 13.76 -12.27 -2.04
C GLU A 40 15.28 -12.32 -1.92
N LEU A 41 15.82 -11.40 -1.16
CA LEU A 41 17.23 -11.33 -0.79
C LEU A 41 17.35 -11.69 0.67
N VAL A 42 18.21 -12.63 0.99
CA VAL A 42 18.48 -13.01 2.38
C VAL A 42 19.90 -12.62 2.73
N PHE A 43 20.02 -11.87 3.83
CA PHE A 43 21.28 -11.39 4.37
C PHE A 43 21.50 -11.94 5.77
N ARG A 44 22.77 -12.23 6.09
CA ARG A 44 23.19 -12.60 7.43
C ARG A 44 23.91 -11.42 8.07
N VAL A 45 23.56 -11.13 9.30
CA VAL A 45 24.27 -10.19 10.17
C VAL A 45 25.21 -11.01 11.05
N SER A 46 26.48 -10.66 11.06
CA SER A 46 27.51 -11.33 11.90
C SER A 46 28.27 -10.27 12.68
N ALA A 47 28.76 -10.61 13.86
CA ALA A 47 29.65 -9.74 14.59
C ALA A 47 30.95 -9.53 13.79
N LYS A 48 31.48 -8.30 13.80
CA LYS A 48 32.71 -7.93 13.14
C LYS A 48 33.91 -8.34 13.99
N GLY A 49 34.85 -9.09 13.40
CA GLY A 49 36.12 -9.42 14.02
C GLY A 49 37.11 -8.26 13.97
N ASP A 50 38.20 -8.40 14.72
CA ASP A 50 39.30 -7.39 14.74
C ASP A 50 39.95 -7.20 13.37
N ASP A 51 39.78 -8.17 12.47
CA ASP A 51 40.26 -8.13 11.08
C ASP A 51 39.23 -7.54 10.10
N GLY A 52 38.12 -7.02 10.61
CA GLY A 52 37.00 -6.47 9.80
C GLY A 52 36.10 -7.50 9.15
N ASN A 53 36.41 -8.80 9.27
CA ASN A 53 35.63 -9.88 8.67
C ASN A 53 34.47 -10.34 9.58
N PRO A 54 33.43 -10.99 9.00
CA PRO A 54 32.38 -11.59 9.78
C PRO A 54 32.93 -12.72 10.67
N THR A 55 32.58 -12.72 11.94
CA THR A 55 32.86 -13.85 12.83
C THR A 55 31.80 -14.95 12.68
N ASP A 56 32.19 -16.17 13.06
CA ASP A 56 31.25 -17.31 13.06
C ASP A 56 30.44 -17.41 14.37
N ALA A 57 30.59 -16.44 15.28
CA ALA A 57 29.83 -16.41 16.52
C ALA A 57 28.33 -16.17 16.24
N GLU A 58 27.50 -17.01 16.83
CA GLU A 58 26.03 -16.83 16.74
C GLU A 58 25.60 -15.59 17.53
N LEU A 59 24.70 -14.81 16.92
CA LEU A 59 24.10 -13.67 17.60
C LEU A 59 22.93 -14.17 18.50
N ASP A 60 22.85 -13.62 19.68
CA ASP A 60 21.81 -13.91 20.65
C ASP A 60 20.72 -12.82 20.71
N LYS A 61 19.78 -12.98 21.64
CA LYS A 61 18.68 -12.02 21.82
C LYS A 61 19.14 -10.59 22.11
N SER A 62 20.36 -10.38 22.62
CA SER A 62 20.88 -9.04 22.90
C SER A 62 21.15 -8.24 21.64
N ALA A 63 21.49 -8.91 20.55
CA ALA A 63 21.74 -8.31 19.25
C ALA A 63 20.46 -7.89 18.48
N LEU A 64 19.29 -8.36 18.88
CA LEU A 64 18.04 -8.15 18.14
C LEU A 64 17.72 -6.67 17.86
N ASN A 65 18.01 -5.78 18.82
CA ASN A 65 17.75 -4.35 18.62
C ASN A 65 18.71 -3.74 17.59
N ASP A 66 19.97 -4.15 17.63
CA ASP A 66 20.99 -3.68 16.66
C ASP A 66 20.66 -4.21 15.26
N VAL A 67 20.24 -5.47 15.14
CA VAL A 67 19.82 -6.07 13.86
C VAL A 67 18.58 -5.37 13.29
N LYS A 68 17.63 -4.97 14.14
CA LYS A 68 16.50 -4.15 13.72
C LYS A 68 16.92 -2.78 13.21
N GLN A 69 17.86 -2.14 13.89
CA GLN A 69 18.42 -0.85 13.44
C GLN A 69 19.15 -0.99 12.09
N ILE A 70 19.87 -2.11 11.87
CA ILE A 70 20.47 -2.42 10.57
C ILE A 70 19.37 -2.55 9.49
N ALA A 71 18.27 -3.25 9.79
CA ALA A 71 17.16 -3.38 8.86
C ALA A 71 16.48 -2.04 8.55
N GLU A 72 16.35 -1.13 9.53
CA GLU A 72 15.87 0.24 9.33
C GLU A 72 16.83 1.05 8.43
N THR A 73 18.15 0.88 8.59
CA THR A 73 19.14 1.48 7.69
C THR A 73 19.01 0.93 6.28
N MET A 74 18.77 -0.38 6.11
CA MET A 74 18.50 -0.97 4.80
C MET A 74 17.23 -0.41 4.17
N GLU A 75 16.20 -0.14 4.97
CA GLU A 75 14.98 0.52 4.49
C GLU A 75 15.25 1.92 3.95
N GLU A 76 16.01 2.73 4.70
CA GLU A 76 16.39 4.06 4.24
C GLU A 76 17.20 4.02 2.95
N ARG A 77 18.06 3.01 2.80
CA ARG A 77 18.80 2.77 1.57
C ARG A 77 17.90 2.43 0.40
N LEU A 78 16.88 1.59 0.59
CA LEU A 78 15.89 1.30 -0.45
C LEU A 78 15.10 2.56 -0.85
N LYS A 79 14.71 3.39 0.12
CA LYS A 79 14.07 4.68 -0.14
C LYS A 79 14.97 5.63 -0.93
N THR A 80 16.25 5.72 -0.56
CA THR A 80 17.25 6.54 -1.26
C THR A 80 17.48 6.04 -2.69
N ALA A 81 17.51 4.73 -2.88
CA ALA A 81 17.59 4.10 -4.20
C ALA A 81 16.29 4.20 -5.01
N ASN A 82 15.26 4.90 -4.47
CA ASN A 82 13.92 5.04 -5.07
C ASN A 82 13.21 3.71 -5.33
N VAL A 83 13.49 2.72 -4.48
CA VAL A 83 12.75 1.47 -4.46
C VAL A 83 11.52 1.68 -3.59
N SER A 84 10.35 1.58 -4.15
CA SER A 84 9.09 1.83 -3.44
C SER A 84 8.36 0.54 -3.06
N ARG A 85 8.73 -0.58 -3.69
CA ARG A 85 8.04 -1.87 -3.59
C ARG A 85 8.94 -2.89 -2.91
N TYR A 86 8.92 -2.91 -1.59
CA TYR A 86 9.74 -3.82 -0.79
C TYR A 86 9.07 -4.21 0.52
N GLU A 87 9.56 -5.28 1.12
CA GLU A 87 9.24 -5.72 2.48
C GLU A 87 10.52 -6.18 3.16
N ILE A 88 10.75 -5.77 4.40
CA ILE A 88 11.90 -6.17 5.20
C ILE A 88 11.45 -6.95 6.43
N VAL A 89 12.02 -8.12 6.64
CA VAL A 89 11.72 -9.00 7.76
C VAL A 89 13.01 -9.39 8.46
N VAL A 90 13.09 -9.19 9.78
CA VAL A 90 14.16 -9.76 10.58
C VAL A 90 13.74 -11.16 11.04
N GLN A 91 14.55 -12.15 10.72
CA GLN A 91 14.35 -13.53 11.10
C GLN A 91 15.39 -13.96 12.15
N GLY A 92 14.91 -14.40 13.31
CA GLY A 92 15.81 -14.73 14.41
C GLY A 92 16.55 -13.50 14.93
N TYR A 93 17.85 -13.63 15.14
CA TYR A 93 18.70 -12.58 15.70
C TYR A 93 19.78 -12.10 14.72
N ASP A 94 19.94 -12.75 13.56
CA ASP A 94 21.06 -12.57 12.65
C ASP A 94 20.68 -12.54 11.17
N THR A 95 19.41 -12.72 10.82
CA THR A 95 19.01 -12.83 9.41
C THR A 95 18.04 -11.72 9.05
N ILE A 96 18.33 -11.01 7.95
CA ILE A 96 17.45 -9.98 7.36
C ILE A 96 17.03 -10.47 5.98
N LYS A 97 15.72 -10.48 5.76
CA LYS A 97 15.10 -10.86 4.51
C LYS A 97 14.47 -9.64 3.87
N VAL A 98 14.83 -9.38 2.65
CA VAL A 98 14.32 -8.26 1.87
C VAL A 98 13.61 -8.80 0.63
N SER A 99 12.31 -8.64 0.59
CA SER A 99 11.51 -8.92 -0.61
C SER A 99 11.31 -7.62 -1.36
N LEU A 100 11.60 -7.60 -2.65
CA LEU A 100 11.46 -6.40 -3.47
C LEU A 100 11.00 -6.73 -4.88
N VAL A 101 10.37 -5.76 -5.52
CA VAL A 101 9.98 -5.81 -6.93
C VAL A 101 10.91 -4.90 -7.70
N GLN A 102 11.58 -5.45 -8.71
CA GLN A 102 12.43 -4.71 -9.62
C GLN A 102 12.15 -5.10 -11.07
N ASP A 103 12.18 -4.12 -11.94
CA ASP A 103 11.83 -4.29 -13.34
C ASP A 103 13.02 -4.82 -14.16
N SER A 104 14.26 -4.66 -13.67
CA SER A 104 15.47 -5.13 -14.35
C SER A 104 16.40 -5.96 -13.46
N ASP A 105 17.05 -6.96 -14.07
CA ASP A 105 18.03 -7.78 -13.37
C ASP A 105 19.28 -6.96 -12.98
N SER A 106 19.65 -5.94 -13.75
CA SER A 106 20.77 -5.05 -13.43
C SER A 106 20.53 -4.22 -12.16
N GLN A 107 19.37 -3.59 -12.03
CA GLN A 107 19.00 -2.86 -10.82
C GLN A 107 18.95 -3.76 -9.59
N TYR A 108 18.48 -4.99 -9.78
CA TYR A 108 18.47 -5.98 -8.72
C TYR A 108 19.90 -6.29 -8.21
N GLU A 109 20.84 -6.55 -9.11
CA GLU A 109 22.25 -6.81 -8.72
C GLU A 109 22.88 -5.60 -8.02
N ILE A 110 22.55 -4.37 -8.46
CA ILE A 110 22.97 -3.14 -7.79
C ILE A 110 22.43 -3.11 -6.34
N ILE A 111 21.13 -3.33 -6.15
CA ILE A 111 20.50 -3.29 -4.82
C ILE A 111 21.05 -4.38 -3.91
N LYS A 112 21.25 -5.59 -4.41
CA LYS A 112 21.83 -6.72 -3.70
C LYS A 112 23.18 -6.38 -3.08
N ASN A 113 24.02 -5.62 -3.80
CA ASN A 113 25.34 -5.20 -3.33
C ASN A 113 25.31 -3.94 -2.47
N TYR A 114 24.32 -3.07 -2.71
CA TYR A 114 24.14 -1.81 -1.97
C TYR A 114 23.60 -2.01 -0.56
N LEU A 115 22.65 -2.93 -0.38
CA LEU A 115 22.02 -3.12 0.92
C LEU A 115 22.97 -3.58 2.02
N PRO A 116 23.83 -4.60 1.82
CA PRO A 116 24.74 -5.08 2.86
C PRO A 116 25.97 -4.23 3.05
N PHE A 117 26.13 -3.19 2.26
CA PHE A 117 27.28 -2.32 2.24
C PHE A 117 27.57 -1.71 3.62
N ASN A 118 28.76 -1.90 4.13
CA ASN A 118 29.12 -1.45 5.47
C ASN A 118 29.46 0.05 5.54
N ALA A 119 29.59 0.71 4.39
CA ALA A 119 29.77 2.14 4.18
C ALA A 119 30.95 2.77 4.93
N SER A 120 31.98 2.02 5.32
CA SER A 120 33.23 2.60 5.76
C SER A 120 33.99 3.16 4.56
N LEU A 121 33.72 4.43 4.24
CA LEU A 121 34.40 5.15 3.18
C LEU A 121 35.68 5.78 3.72
N ALA A 122 36.73 5.73 2.92
CA ALA A 122 37.95 6.49 3.17
C ALA A 122 38.49 7.03 1.87
N ILE A 123 39.14 8.20 1.92
CA ILE A 123 39.90 8.76 0.82
C ILE A 123 41.38 8.61 1.13
N SER A 124 42.16 8.11 0.18
CA SER A 124 43.60 7.97 0.37
C SER A 124 44.40 8.45 -0.85
N ASN A 125 45.71 8.61 -0.69
CA ASN A 125 46.65 8.69 -1.78
C ASN A 125 47.39 7.36 -1.92
N SER A 126 48.24 7.25 -2.91
CA SER A 126 49.05 6.07 -3.21
C SER A 126 50.10 5.72 -2.15
N LYS A 127 50.54 6.68 -1.34
CA LYS A 127 51.45 6.41 -0.22
C LYS A 127 50.76 5.79 1.00
N GLY A 128 49.43 5.71 0.97
CA GLY A 128 48.65 5.14 2.07
C GLY A 128 48.25 6.16 3.14
N THR A 129 48.47 7.47 2.92
CA THR A 129 47.88 8.51 3.75
C THR A 129 46.39 8.57 3.46
N TYR A 130 45.54 8.50 4.50
CA TYR A 130 44.08 8.39 4.35
C TYR A 130 43.31 9.28 5.31
N ALA A 131 42.05 9.57 4.96
CA ALA A 131 41.06 10.19 5.82
C ALA A 131 39.77 9.40 5.75
N LEU A 132 39.11 9.16 6.91
CA LEU A 132 37.83 8.46 7.00
C LEU A 132 36.64 9.37 6.59
N ALA A 133 35.53 8.79 6.27
CA ALA A 133 34.31 9.52 5.87
C ALA A 133 33.96 10.65 6.84
N SER A 134 34.01 10.41 8.14
CA SER A 134 33.74 11.40 9.19
C SER A 134 34.76 12.56 9.23
N GLU A 135 35.95 12.40 8.60
CA GLU A 135 37.05 13.35 8.59
C GLU A 135 37.12 14.16 7.30
N PHE A 136 36.53 13.64 6.18
CA PHE A 136 36.61 14.35 4.91
C PHE A 136 35.25 14.72 4.31
N LEU A 137 34.15 14.04 4.64
CA LEU A 137 32.83 14.44 4.16
C LEU A 137 32.29 15.63 4.96
N LYS A 138 31.59 16.51 4.28
CA LYS A 138 30.97 17.69 4.91
C LYS A 138 29.70 17.30 5.65
N GLU A 139 29.66 17.57 6.95
CA GLU A 139 28.53 17.20 7.81
C GLU A 139 27.22 17.89 7.36
N GLY A 140 26.15 17.12 7.21
CA GLY A 140 24.82 17.60 6.82
C GLY A 140 24.62 17.86 5.33
N GLU A 141 25.66 17.75 4.50
CA GLU A 141 25.53 17.81 3.04
C GLU A 141 25.63 16.42 2.44
N LYS A 142 24.88 16.17 1.35
CA LYS A 142 24.84 14.88 0.67
C LYS A 142 25.49 14.97 -0.70
N ALA A 143 26.17 13.91 -1.11
CA ALA A 143 26.61 13.75 -2.48
C ALA A 143 25.38 13.78 -3.42
N TYR A 144 25.55 14.34 -4.61
CA TYR A 144 24.49 14.46 -5.59
C TYR A 144 25.00 14.23 -7.01
N LEU A 145 24.05 13.94 -7.90
CA LEU A 145 24.30 13.76 -9.32
C LEU A 145 24.08 15.09 -10.05
N GLU A 146 25.07 15.53 -10.80
CA GLU A 146 24.92 16.64 -11.72
C GLU A 146 24.91 16.11 -13.16
N ALA A 147 23.87 16.50 -13.88
CA ALA A 147 23.70 16.13 -15.28
C ALA A 147 23.63 17.41 -16.09
N SER A 148 24.63 17.67 -16.91
CA SER A 148 24.54 18.72 -17.94
C SER A 148 24.10 18.11 -19.26
N ASP A 149 23.32 18.86 -20.03
CA ASP A 149 22.87 18.45 -21.37
C ASP A 149 24.10 18.09 -22.26
N ASN A 150 24.17 16.84 -22.70
CA ASN A 150 25.17 16.23 -23.56
C ASN A 150 26.56 15.92 -22.95
N THR A 151 26.70 15.86 -21.65
CA THR A 151 27.92 15.40 -20.97
C THR A 151 27.69 14.14 -20.12
N TYR A 152 28.80 13.46 -19.80
CA TYR A 152 28.73 12.30 -18.92
C TYR A 152 28.23 12.68 -17.52
N PRO A 153 27.50 11.80 -16.81
CA PRO A 153 27.05 12.07 -15.48
C PRO A 153 28.22 12.33 -14.52
N GLN A 154 28.04 13.31 -13.65
CA GLN A 154 29.04 13.72 -12.68
C GLN A 154 28.54 13.44 -11.27
N VAL A 155 29.34 12.78 -10.47
CA VAL A 155 29.10 12.61 -9.04
C VAL A 155 29.84 13.72 -8.29
N ILE A 156 29.09 14.53 -7.56
CA ILE A 156 29.63 15.64 -6.76
C ILE A 156 29.54 15.24 -5.28
N ILE A 157 30.69 15.30 -4.60
CA ILE A 157 30.85 14.86 -3.22
C ILE A 157 31.26 16.07 -2.37
N PRO A 158 30.34 16.67 -1.57
CA PRO A 158 30.66 17.74 -0.64
C PRO A 158 31.71 17.29 0.40
N ILE A 159 32.77 18.06 0.57
CA ILE A 159 33.87 17.73 1.48
C ILE A 159 34.16 18.83 2.48
N ALA A 160 34.70 18.46 3.61
CA ALA A 160 35.30 19.38 4.58
C ALA A 160 36.74 19.70 4.11
N LYS A 161 36.87 20.61 3.12
CA LYS A 161 38.16 20.95 2.50
C LYS A 161 39.21 21.41 3.52
N ASP A 162 38.76 22.05 4.60
CA ASP A 162 39.67 22.56 5.67
C ASP A 162 40.03 21.49 6.72
N SER A 163 39.62 20.26 6.54
CA SER A 163 40.02 19.15 7.44
C SER A 163 41.51 18.86 7.34
N ASP A 164 42.19 18.87 8.48
CA ASP A 164 43.64 18.59 8.53
C ASP A 164 43.99 17.24 7.91
N LYS A 165 43.13 16.25 8.08
CA LYS A 165 43.29 14.89 7.54
C LYS A 165 43.11 14.86 6.02
N PHE A 166 42.08 15.49 5.49
CA PHE A 166 41.90 15.59 4.04
C PHE A 166 43.01 16.38 3.39
N GLN A 167 43.42 17.50 4.00
CA GLN A 167 44.53 18.32 3.52
C GLN A 167 45.83 17.53 3.48
N ALA A 168 46.12 16.67 4.44
CA ALA A 168 47.32 15.83 4.42
C ALA A 168 47.32 14.89 3.21
N VAL A 169 46.20 14.21 2.94
CA VAL A 169 46.02 13.31 1.78
C VAL A 169 46.17 14.06 0.47
N TYR A 170 45.47 15.19 0.35
CA TYR A 170 45.44 15.99 -0.88
C TYR A 170 46.79 16.66 -1.20
N THR A 171 47.39 17.30 -0.20
CA THR A 171 48.66 18.02 -0.40
C THR A 171 49.78 17.07 -0.79
N GLU A 172 49.85 15.90 -0.15
CA GLU A 172 50.83 14.88 -0.48
C GLU A 172 50.63 14.32 -1.90
N ALA A 173 49.40 14.05 -2.33
CA ALA A 173 49.10 13.61 -3.70
C ALA A 173 49.43 14.71 -4.72
N LYS A 174 49.09 15.95 -4.41
CA LYS A 174 49.38 17.10 -5.27
C LYS A 174 50.90 17.33 -5.44
N GLU A 175 51.67 17.25 -4.34
CA GLU A 175 53.15 17.35 -4.41
C GLU A 175 53.77 16.24 -5.27
N MET A 176 53.20 15.03 -5.23
CA MET A 176 53.64 13.92 -6.07
C MET A 176 53.34 14.20 -7.55
N ASN A 177 52.18 14.76 -7.84
CA ASN A 177 51.80 15.13 -9.18
C ASN A 177 52.67 16.28 -9.73
N ASP A 178 52.82 17.34 -8.92
CA ASP A 178 53.64 18.51 -9.29
C ASP A 178 55.14 18.17 -9.50
N ASN A 179 55.63 17.12 -8.83
CA ASN A 179 57.02 16.66 -8.94
C ASN A 179 57.22 15.55 -10.01
N GLY A 180 56.12 15.12 -10.68
CA GLY A 180 56.19 14.01 -11.65
C GLY A 180 56.58 12.66 -11.03
N THR A 181 56.26 12.45 -9.76
CA THR A 181 56.51 11.20 -9.01
C THR A 181 55.24 10.40 -8.72
N GLY A 182 54.19 10.63 -9.49
CA GLY A 182 52.96 9.86 -9.42
C GLY A 182 53.15 8.41 -9.91
N GLU A 183 52.20 7.55 -9.59
CA GLU A 183 52.28 6.12 -9.86
C GLU A 183 51.73 5.72 -11.24
N VAL A 184 50.92 6.56 -11.85
CA VAL A 184 50.29 6.26 -13.15
C VAL A 184 51.03 6.95 -14.25
N GLU A 185 51.54 6.15 -15.18
CA GLU A 185 52.18 6.59 -16.40
C GLU A 185 51.07 6.95 -17.42
N VAL A 186 51.03 8.20 -17.86
CA VAL A 186 50.03 8.68 -18.86
C VAL A 186 50.77 9.05 -20.13
N GLU A 187 50.41 8.46 -21.24
CA GLU A 187 50.86 8.87 -22.55
C GLU A 187 50.18 10.19 -22.94
N ASP A 188 50.95 11.20 -23.31
CA ASP A 188 50.40 12.47 -23.82
C ASP A 188 49.77 12.25 -25.20
N GLU A 189 48.45 12.43 -25.32
CA GLU A 189 47.71 12.28 -26.56
C GLU A 189 47.99 13.39 -27.62
N ASP A 190 48.78 14.41 -27.31
CA ASP A 190 48.95 15.63 -28.15
C ASP A 190 50.31 15.72 -28.88
N HIS A 191 51.02 14.64 -29.15
CA HIS A 191 52.29 14.74 -29.87
C HIS A 191 52.20 14.32 -31.34
N ASP A 192 52.43 15.33 -32.22
CA ASP A 192 52.82 15.18 -33.62
C ASP A 192 54.03 14.25 -33.76
N GLU A 193 54.03 13.37 -34.77
CA GLU A 193 55.01 12.39 -35.08
C GLU A 193 56.43 13.03 -35.36
N SER A 194 57.17 13.43 -34.35
CA SER A 194 58.59 13.72 -34.42
C SER A 194 59.33 13.01 -33.31
N GLU A 195 60.26 12.16 -33.68
CA GLU A 195 61.17 11.36 -32.87
C GLU A 195 61.92 12.21 -31.82
N GLU A 196 61.33 12.50 -30.67
CA GLU A 196 62.00 12.94 -29.44
C GLU A 196 61.45 12.18 -28.27
N GLU A 197 62.33 11.87 -27.29
CA GLU A 197 62.02 11.04 -26.09
C GLU A 197 60.66 11.35 -25.48
N HIS A 198 59.76 10.36 -25.43
CA HIS A 198 58.47 10.44 -24.75
C HIS A 198 58.74 10.70 -23.26
N GLU A 199 58.53 11.92 -22.77
CA GLU A 199 58.45 12.19 -21.36
C GLU A 199 57.15 11.60 -20.82
N HIS A 200 57.23 10.41 -20.26
CA HIS A 200 56.13 9.81 -19.54
C HIS A 200 55.79 10.67 -18.32
N GLN A 201 54.67 11.32 -18.32
CA GLN A 201 54.17 12.06 -17.16
C GLN A 201 53.57 11.10 -16.15
N HIS A 202 54.11 11.07 -14.97
CA HIS A 202 53.57 10.32 -13.86
C HIS A 202 52.54 11.16 -13.09
N LYS A 203 51.28 10.72 -13.05
CA LYS A 203 50.20 11.38 -12.34
C LYS A 203 49.90 10.70 -11.02
N ALA A 204 49.54 11.47 -10.02
CA ALA A 204 49.04 10.98 -8.74
C ALA A 204 47.56 11.22 -8.62
N TYR A 205 46.86 10.26 -8.08
CA TYR A 205 45.41 10.28 -7.88
C TYR A 205 45.03 10.21 -6.41
N LEU A 206 43.82 10.68 -6.11
CA LEU A 206 43.12 10.40 -4.86
C LEU A 206 42.16 9.23 -5.08
N TYR A 207 42.14 8.30 -4.16
CA TYR A 207 41.34 7.08 -4.25
C TYR A 207 40.23 7.09 -3.19
N LEU A 208 38.97 7.04 -3.60
CA LEU A 208 37.85 6.85 -2.68
C LEU A 208 37.59 5.34 -2.52
N TRP A 209 37.80 4.88 -1.31
CA TRP A 209 37.69 3.49 -0.96
C TRP A 209 36.36 3.16 -0.34
N TYR A 210 35.93 1.96 -0.60
CA TYR A 210 34.81 1.30 -0.04
C TYR A 210 35.27 0.19 0.91
N ASN A 211 34.67 0.09 2.11
CA ASN A 211 35.08 -0.83 3.15
C ASN A 211 36.57 -0.78 3.44
N TYR A 212 37.09 0.42 3.61
CA TYR A 212 38.49 0.64 3.89
C TYR A 212 38.90 0.00 5.22
N VAL A 213 40.00 -0.77 5.21
CA VAL A 213 40.64 -1.33 6.40
C VAL A 213 42.09 -0.92 6.41
N GLU A 214 42.51 -0.22 7.48
CA GLU A 214 43.86 0.22 7.67
C GLU A 214 44.86 -0.96 7.54
N ASP A 215 46.02 -0.73 6.99
CA ASP A 215 47.08 -1.74 6.70
C ASP A 215 46.79 -2.77 5.58
N TYR A 216 45.60 -2.73 5.01
CA TYR A 216 45.19 -3.74 4.01
C TYR A 216 45.28 -3.24 2.59
N TYR A 217 45.17 -1.93 2.37
CA TYR A 217 44.94 -1.32 1.06
C TYR A 217 46.00 -0.29 0.75
N SER A 218 47.14 -0.79 0.26
CA SER A 218 48.11 0.00 -0.44
C SER A 218 47.79 0.01 -1.92
N TYR A 219 48.35 0.99 -2.64
CA TYR A 219 48.22 1.13 -4.09
C TYR A 219 48.57 -0.16 -4.84
N ASP A 220 49.51 -0.96 -4.34
CA ASP A 220 49.93 -2.24 -4.95
C ASP A 220 48.81 -3.27 -5.09
N LYS A 221 47.68 -3.05 -4.43
CA LYS A 221 46.52 -3.96 -4.44
C LYS A 221 45.33 -3.42 -5.23
N ILE A 222 45.46 -2.23 -5.82
CA ILE A 222 44.50 -1.73 -6.78
C ILE A 222 44.67 -2.51 -8.07
N ASP A 223 43.59 -2.97 -8.70
CA ASP A 223 43.69 -3.52 -10.04
C ASP A 223 44.01 -2.39 -11.00
N GLN A 224 45.27 -2.33 -11.42
CA GLN A 224 45.76 -1.32 -12.33
C GLN A 224 45.14 -1.37 -13.72
N ASN A 225 44.55 -2.54 -14.09
CA ASN A 225 43.88 -2.70 -15.37
C ASN A 225 42.40 -2.19 -15.35
N SER A 226 41.84 -1.98 -14.17
CA SER A 226 40.46 -1.54 -14.02
C SER A 226 40.23 -0.88 -12.66
N PRO A 227 40.93 0.24 -12.35
CA PRO A 227 40.83 0.88 -11.04
C PRO A 227 39.41 1.39 -10.74
N ASP A 228 38.62 1.69 -11.78
CA ASP A 228 37.27 2.26 -11.66
C ASP A 228 36.14 1.22 -11.80
N THR A 229 36.46 -0.04 -12.08
CA THR A 229 35.46 -1.07 -12.21
C THR A 229 35.01 -1.60 -10.85
N TYR A 230 33.75 -1.43 -10.55
CA TYR A 230 33.14 -2.00 -9.37
C TYR A 230 32.98 -3.51 -9.54
N ASP A 231 33.71 -4.29 -8.73
CA ASP A 231 33.50 -5.73 -8.62
C ASP A 231 32.73 -6.04 -7.32
N PRO A 232 31.46 -6.39 -7.41
CA PRO A 232 30.63 -6.64 -6.23
C PRO A 232 31.10 -7.85 -5.39
N THR A 233 32.02 -8.66 -5.93
CA THR A 233 32.56 -9.84 -5.24
C THR A 233 33.73 -9.50 -4.32
N ILE A 234 34.29 -8.29 -4.39
CA ILE A 234 35.42 -7.85 -3.60
C ILE A 234 34.92 -7.05 -2.40
N ALA A 235 35.28 -7.46 -1.19
CA ALA A 235 34.81 -6.81 0.05
C ALA A 235 35.30 -5.36 0.17
N THR A 236 36.42 -5.03 -0.45
CA THR A 236 36.98 -3.68 -0.46
C THR A 236 37.41 -3.30 -1.86
N LYS A 237 37.17 -2.05 -2.21
CA LYS A 237 37.37 -1.58 -3.56
C LYS A 237 37.55 -0.06 -3.62
N VAL A 238 38.27 0.39 -4.65
CA VAL A 238 38.22 1.77 -5.09
C VAL A 238 36.90 2.03 -5.77
N LEU A 239 36.09 2.95 -5.24
CA LEU A 239 34.85 3.39 -5.85
C LEU A 239 35.10 4.40 -6.97
N MET A 240 35.99 5.35 -6.73
CA MET A 240 36.29 6.47 -7.62
C MET A 240 37.72 6.89 -7.47
N THR A 241 38.29 7.39 -8.56
CA THR A 241 39.59 8.04 -8.60
C THR A 241 39.42 9.52 -8.96
N PHE A 242 40.22 10.38 -8.36
CA PHE A 242 40.23 11.82 -8.66
C PHE A 242 41.64 12.25 -9.04
N ASP A 243 41.75 12.95 -10.13
CA ASP A 243 43.04 13.57 -10.51
C ASP A 243 43.43 14.60 -9.42
N SER A 244 44.56 14.38 -8.77
CA SER A 244 45.03 15.26 -7.70
C SER A 244 45.36 16.69 -8.15
N ALA A 245 45.55 16.88 -9.47
CA ALA A 245 45.77 18.22 -10.05
C ALA A 245 44.48 19.06 -10.08
N ASN A 246 43.30 18.39 -10.27
CA ASN A 246 42.04 19.09 -10.44
C ASN A 246 40.83 18.29 -9.85
N PRO A 247 40.85 17.94 -8.56
CA PRO A 247 39.82 17.07 -7.98
C PRO A 247 38.53 17.79 -7.65
N PHE A 248 38.54 19.13 -7.63
CA PHE A 248 37.41 19.91 -7.13
C PHE A 248 36.36 20.23 -8.20
N PHE A 249 35.15 20.33 -7.77
CA PHE A 249 34.04 20.81 -8.58
C PHE A 249 34.14 22.31 -8.79
N LEU A 250 33.97 22.74 -10.04
CA LEU A 250 33.88 24.16 -10.40
C LEU A 250 32.43 24.53 -10.65
N ASN A 251 31.93 25.63 -10.05
CA ASN A 251 30.62 26.16 -10.34
C ASN A 251 30.53 26.80 -11.74
N GLU A 252 29.36 27.28 -12.13
CA GLU A 252 29.11 27.93 -13.43
C GLU A 252 30.02 29.18 -13.65
N ASP A 253 30.49 29.81 -12.58
CA ASP A 253 31.37 30.96 -12.61
C ASP A 253 32.84 30.58 -12.66
N GLY A 254 33.19 29.27 -12.64
CA GLY A 254 34.55 28.74 -12.65
C GLY A 254 35.25 28.81 -11.29
N GLU A 255 34.50 28.99 -10.19
CA GLU A 255 35.09 29.01 -8.84
C GLU A 255 35.09 27.61 -8.24
N GLU A 256 36.23 27.21 -7.64
CA GLU A 256 36.36 25.95 -6.91
C GLU A 256 35.39 25.91 -5.73
N GLN A 257 34.58 24.81 -5.65
CA GLN A 257 33.71 24.52 -4.56
C GLN A 257 34.34 23.52 -3.58
N ASP A 258 33.83 23.48 -2.36
CA ASP A 258 34.23 22.48 -1.35
C ASP A 258 33.59 21.11 -1.68
N ALA A 259 33.85 20.59 -2.84
CA ALA A 259 33.33 19.33 -3.33
C ALA A 259 34.28 18.68 -4.32
N LEU A 260 34.41 17.35 -4.24
CA LEU A 260 35.11 16.55 -5.25
C LEU A 260 34.16 16.23 -6.41
N ARG A 261 34.72 16.06 -7.60
CA ARG A 261 34.02 15.76 -8.83
C ARG A 261 34.60 14.51 -9.50
N ALA A 262 33.70 13.54 -9.76
CA ALA A 262 34.05 12.36 -10.56
C ALA A 262 33.13 12.24 -11.78
N TYR A 263 33.71 11.97 -12.94
CA TYR A 263 32.99 11.66 -14.16
C TYR A 263 32.74 10.14 -14.25
N ILE A 264 31.53 9.74 -14.55
CA ILE A 264 31.20 8.33 -14.81
C ILE A 264 31.11 8.14 -16.32
N THR A 265 32.16 7.57 -16.92
CA THR A 265 32.22 7.32 -18.35
C THR A 265 31.39 6.10 -18.74
N PRO A 266 30.66 6.15 -19.87
CA PRO A 266 30.00 4.97 -20.40
C PRO A 266 31.04 3.97 -20.91
N ASN A 267 30.78 2.67 -20.68
CA ASN A 267 31.59 1.63 -21.30
C ASN A 267 31.39 1.66 -22.83
N SER A 268 32.32 2.19 -23.57
CA SER A 268 32.38 2.14 -25.05
C SER A 268 33.79 1.73 -25.45
N SER A 269 33.90 0.92 -26.51
CA SER A 269 35.20 0.62 -27.11
C SER A 269 35.79 1.90 -27.72
N GLU A 270 37.12 2.08 -27.69
CA GLU A 270 37.76 3.24 -28.23
C GLU A 270 37.34 3.45 -29.71
N GLY A 271 36.77 4.64 -29.99
CA GLY A 271 36.37 5.06 -31.33
C GLY A 271 34.90 4.70 -31.72
N GLU A 272 34.08 4.10 -30.84
CA GLU A 272 32.64 3.90 -31.07
C GLU A 272 31.82 5.07 -30.53
N GLU A 273 30.78 5.47 -31.27
CA GLU A 273 29.79 6.43 -30.76
C GLU A 273 29.09 5.87 -29.51
N VAL A 274 29.07 6.66 -28.44
CA VAL A 274 28.38 6.29 -27.20
C VAL A 274 26.89 6.05 -27.47
N THR A 275 26.45 4.83 -27.26
CA THR A 275 25.04 4.47 -27.44
C THR A 275 24.16 5.05 -26.31
N ALA A 276 22.86 5.28 -26.60
CA ALA A 276 21.91 5.74 -25.59
C ALA A 276 21.79 4.78 -24.39
N ASP A 277 21.95 3.48 -24.61
CA ASP A 277 21.92 2.47 -23.55
C ASP A 277 23.20 2.51 -22.68
N ALA A 278 24.37 2.74 -23.27
CA ALA A 278 25.61 2.91 -22.51
C ALA A 278 25.56 4.18 -21.66
N LEU A 279 25.03 5.28 -22.19
CA LEU A 279 24.83 6.51 -21.43
C LEU A 279 23.83 6.31 -20.29
N LYS A 280 22.72 5.61 -20.53
CA LYS A 280 21.75 5.26 -19.48
C LYS A 280 22.40 4.45 -18.36
N THR A 281 23.22 3.46 -18.70
CA THR A 281 23.97 2.65 -17.73
C THR A 281 24.94 3.51 -16.91
N ALA A 282 25.63 4.47 -17.55
CA ALA A 282 26.50 5.40 -16.83
C ALA A 282 25.72 6.26 -15.81
N TYR A 283 24.51 6.74 -16.17
CA TYR A 283 23.63 7.46 -15.24
C TYR A 283 23.14 6.56 -14.09
N GLU A 284 22.81 5.31 -14.36
CA GLU A 284 22.41 4.34 -13.32
C GLU A 284 23.58 4.07 -12.36
N ASN A 285 24.79 3.90 -12.88
CA ASN A 285 25.99 3.72 -12.07
C ASN A 285 26.33 4.98 -11.24
N ALA A 286 26.25 6.16 -11.83
CA ALA A 286 26.48 7.41 -11.12
C ALA A 286 25.50 7.60 -9.95
N ARG A 287 24.21 7.31 -10.18
CA ARG A 287 23.20 7.32 -9.12
C ARG A 287 23.50 6.30 -8.03
N TYR A 288 23.96 5.14 -8.43
CA TYR A 288 24.36 4.09 -7.50
C TYR A 288 25.52 4.54 -6.60
N PHE A 289 26.56 5.17 -7.16
CA PHE A 289 27.66 5.72 -6.35
C PHE A 289 27.21 6.82 -5.40
N VAL A 290 26.36 7.73 -5.85
CA VAL A 290 25.77 8.77 -4.98
C VAL A 290 25.02 8.13 -3.81
N ASN A 291 24.25 7.08 -4.07
CA ASN A 291 23.52 6.36 -3.03
C ASN A 291 24.46 5.66 -2.06
N LEU A 292 25.55 5.06 -2.54
CA LEU A 292 26.58 4.44 -1.70
C LEU A 292 27.24 5.44 -0.76
N ILE A 293 27.65 6.59 -1.29
CA ILE A 293 28.31 7.65 -0.53
C ILE A 293 27.37 8.20 0.56
N ASN A 294 26.09 8.32 0.24
CA ASN A 294 25.08 8.83 1.16
C ASN A 294 24.49 7.77 2.12
N ALA A 295 24.89 6.51 1.96
CA ALA A 295 24.26 5.39 2.67
C ALA A 295 24.46 5.40 4.19
N GLY A 296 25.52 6.04 4.68
CA GLY A 296 25.89 5.98 6.10
C GLY A 296 26.38 4.58 6.55
N GLU A 297 27.07 4.51 7.65
CA GLU A 297 27.52 3.23 8.22
C GLU A 297 26.33 2.41 8.74
N ILE A 298 26.32 1.11 8.46
CA ILE A 298 25.31 0.19 8.99
C ILE A 298 25.46 0.07 10.51
N ASN A 299 26.62 -0.28 10.98
CA ASN A 299 27.02 -0.40 12.37
C ASN A 299 28.51 -0.81 12.44
N ASP A 300 29.28 -0.24 13.33
CA ASP A 300 30.71 -0.54 13.50
C ASP A 300 30.99 -1.92 14.10
N LYS A 301 29.98 -2.52 14.78
CA LYS A 301 30.09 -3.82 15.47
C LYS A 301 29.71 -5.01 14.61
N TYR A 302 28.98 -4.79 13.53
CA TYR A 302 28.40 -5.87 12.72
C TYR A 302 28.75 -5.71 11.24
N THR A 303 28.78 -6.83 10.55
CA THR A 303 28.87 -6.92 9.11
C THR A 303 27.63 -7.61 8.58
N VAL A 304 27.20 -7.22 7.38
CA VAL A 304 26.07 -7.84 6.69
C VAL A 304 26.58 -8.54 5.45
N SER A 305 26.27 -9.80 5.31
CA SER A 305 26.69 -10.62 4.18
C SER A 305 25.46 -11.13 3.42
N PHE A 306 25.51 -11.07 2.09
CA PHE A 306 24.49 -11.68 1.26
C PHE A 306 24.58 -13.21 1.36
N MET A 307 23.46 -13.88 1.59
CA MET A 307 23.38 -15.35 1.65
C MET A 307 22.96 -15.94 0.32
N PHE A 308 21.72 -15.66 -0.09
CA PHE A 308 21.16 -16.15 -1.33
C PHE A 308 19.98 -15.27 -1.79
N SER A 309 19.57 -15.47 -3.03
CA SER A 309 18.36 -14.85 -3.54
C SER A 309 17.45 -15.87 -4.18
N GLU A 310 16.16 -15.62 -4.09
CA GLU A 310 15.15 -16.40 -4.76
C GLU A 310 14.25 -15.47 -5.59
N LYS A 311 13.92 -15.91 -6.82
CA LYS A 311 12.82 -15.28 -7.54
C LYS A 311 11.54 -15.70 -6.84
N THR A 312 11.01 -14.78 -6.07
CA THR A 312 9.73 -14.97 -5.41
C THR A 312 8.70 -14.12 -6.11
N ASN A 313 7.53 -14.62 -6.10
CA ASN A 313 6.38 -13.82 -6.28
C ASN A 313 5.76 -13.76 -4.91
N MET A 314 5.49 -12.56 -4.52
CA MET A 314 5.19 -12.20 -3.19
C MET A 314 4.50 -13.25 -2.35
N ILE A 315 5.04 -13.42 -1.23
CA ILE A 315 4.62 -14.27 -0.16
C ILE A 315 3.44 -13.60 0.52
N VAL A 316 2.27 -14.04 0.18
CA VAL A 316 1.14 -13.85 1.07
C VAL A 316 1.15 -15.02 2.03
N GLU A 317 1.59 -14.78 3.24
CA GLU A 317 1.44 -15.76 4.29
C GLU A 317 -0.03 -16.05 4.53
N SER A 318 -0.41 -17.22 4.18
CA SER A 318 -1.58 -17.84 4.76
C SER A 318 -1.16 -18.49 6.07
N GLY A 319 -2.07 -18.62 7.03
CA GLY A 319 -1.83 -19.42 8.24
C GLY A 319 -1.47 -20.88 7.96
N ASP A 320 -1.41 -21.27 6.70
CA ASP A 320 -1.04 -22.57 6.20
C ASP A 320 0.37 -22.60 5.56
N GLY A 321 1.20 -21.58 5.85
CA GLY A 321 2.56 -21.45 5.31
C GLY A 321 2.67 -20.48 4.16
N LEU A 322 3.90 -20.21 3.77
CA LEU A 322 4.26 -19.30 2.69
C LEU A 322 3.66 -19.75 1.36
N VAL A 323 2.68 -19.03 0.87
CA VAL A 323 2.22 -19.21 -0.50
C VAL A 323 3.07 -18.31 -1.39
N SER A 324 4.09 -18.90 -2.00
CA SER A 324 4.82 -18.24 -3.08
C SER A 324 3.83 -17.91 -4.21
N LEU A 325 3.52 -16.65 -4.39
CA LEU A 325 2.70 -16.18 -5.50
C LEU A 325 3.41 -16.31 -6.87
N GLY A 326 4.66 -16.71 -6.91
CA GLY A 326 5.49 -16.78 -8.09
C GLY A 326 5.17 -17.74 -9.15
N LYS A 327 4.75 -18.85 -8.74
CA LYS A 327 4.03 -19.73 -9.66
C LYS A 327 2.59 -19.21 -9.87
N ASN A 328 2.15 -18.18 -9.16
CA ASN A 328 0.75 -17.83 -8.95
C ASN A 328 0.45 -16.32 -9.01
N MET A 329 1.30 -15.47 -9.60
CA MET A 329 0.95 -14.08 -9.94
C MET A 329 -0.38 -14.04 -10.71
N THR A 330 -0.59 -15.03 -11.59
CA THR A 330 -1.88 -15.29 -12.24
C THR A 330 -3.00 -15.55 -11.24
N VAL A 331 -2.73 -16.08 -10.03
CA VAL A 331 -3.78 -16.38 -9.03
C VAL A 331 -4.24 -15.13 -8.31
N ALA A 332 -3.37 -14.25 -7.83
CA ALA A 332 -3.79 -13.01 -7.16
C ALA A 332 -4.56 -12.10 -8.12
N TRP A 333 -4.02 -11.88 -9.31
CA TRP A 333 -4.69 -11.13 -10.37
C TRP A 333 -5.99 -11.79 -10.82
N SER A 334 -5.98 -13.11 -11.06
CA SER A 334 -7.17 -13.83 -11.48
C SER A 334 -8.27 -13.82 -10.42
N ARG A 335 -7.93 -13.94 -9.13
CA ARG A 335 -8.90 -13.83 -8.02
C ARG A 335 -9.49 -12.43 -7.95
N THR A 336 -8.67 -11.38 -8.01
CA THR A 336 -9.14 -9.98 -8.03
C THR A 336 -10.02 -9.72 -9.26
N PHE A 337 -9.62 -10.20 -10.43
CA PHE A 337 -10.37 -10.07 -11.66
C PHE A 337 -11.71 -10.81 -11.59
N ILE A 338 -11.71 -12.08 -11.16
CA ILE A 338 -12.94 -12.87 -10.99
C ILE A 338 -13.86 -12.22 -9.97
N ALA A 339 -13.33 -11.76 -8.82
CA ALA A 339 -14.11 -11.03 -7.82
C ALA A 339 -14.74 -9.78 -8.42
N THR A 340 -14.00 -8.98 -9.16
CA THR A 340 -14.51 -7.78 -9.84
C THR A 340 -15.58 -8.12 -10.88
N LEU A 341 -15.35 -9.15 -11.69
CA LEU A 341 -16.33 -9.62 -12.67
C LEU A 341 -17.62 -10.09 -12.00
N CYS A 342 -17.52 -10.87 -10.93
CA CYS A 342 -18.68 -11.30 -10.14
C CYS A 342 -19.43 -10.09 -9.55
N VAL A 343 -18.73 -9.08 -9.05
CA VAL A 343 -19.35 -7.82 -8.59
C VAL A 343 -20.13 -7.15 -9.72
N VAL A 344 -19.50 -6.95 -10.87
CA VAL A 344 -20.16 -6.31 -12.02
C VAL A 344 -21.42 -7.07 -12.43
N VAL A 345 -21.33 -8.40 -12.56
CA VAL A 345 -22.47 -9.23 -13.00
C VAL A 345 -23.59 -9.22 -11.95
N VAL A 346 -23.29 -9.57 -10.71
CA VAL A 346 -24.33 -9.73 -9.69
C VAL A 346 -24.95 -8.40 -9.30
N VAL A 347 -24.15 -7.33 -9.19
CA VAL A 347 -24.70 -5.99 -8.91
C VAL A 347 -25.56 -5.51 -10.06
N SER A 348 -25.19 -5.79 -11.31
CA SER A 348 -26.03 -5.48 -12.47
C SER A 348 -27.37 -6.23 -12.42
N LEU A 349 -27.36 -7.52 -12.02
CA LEU A 349 -28.58 -8.31 -11.86
C LEU A 349 -29.44 -7.79 -10.70
N LEU A 350 -28.83 -7.43 -9.56
CA LEU A 350 -29.52 -6.81 -8.43
C LEU A 350 -30.18 -5.48 -8.84
N LEU A 351 -29.44 -4.65 -9.59
CA LEU A 351 -30.00 -3.40 -10.12
C LEU A 351 -31.17 -3.64 -11.08
N VAL A 352 -31.06 -4.66 -11.96
CA VAL A 352 -32.16 -5.03 -12.85
C VAL A 352 -33.39 -5.48 -12.06
N TYR A 353 -33.19 -6.23 -10.96
CA TYR A 353 -34.28 -6.62 -10.09
C TYR A 353 -35.01 -5.41 -9.48
N PHE A 354 -34.28 -4.39 -9.02
CA PHE A 354 -34.87 -3.21 -8.36
C PHE A 354 -35.33 -2.11 -9.33
N TYR A 355 -34.74 -1.99 -10.53
CA TYR A 355 -34.91 -0.83 -11.41
C TYR A 355 -35.16 -1.16 -12.87
N LYS A 356 -35.21 -2.44 -13.23
CA LYS A 356 -35.43 -2.94 -14.60
C LYS A 356 -34.60 -2.18 -15.65
N LEU A 357 -35.22 -1.51 -16.60
CA LEU A 357 -34.55 -0.79 -17.67
C LEU A 357 -33.63 0.33 -17.15
N GLY A 358 -33.99 0.98 -16.03
CA GLY A 358 -33.15 2.00 -15.41
C GLY A 358 -31.82 1.48 -14.88
N ALA A 359 -31.75 0.18 -14.58
CA ALA A 359 -30.53 -0.48 -14.14
C ALA A 359 -29.38 -0.38 -15.13
N LEU A 360 -29.68 -0.46 -16.45
CA LEU A 360 -28.67 -0.35 -17.49
C LEU A 360 -27.94 1.01 -17.43
N SER A 361 -28.70 2.09 -17.13
CA SER A 361 -28.08 3.41 -16.98
C SER A 361 -27.17 3.49 -15.76
N ILE A 362 -27.56 2.91 -14.61
CA ILE A 362 -26.70 2.89 -13.41
C ILE A 362 -25.47 2.03 -13.64
N ALA A 363 -25.65 0.81 -14.16
CA ALA A 363 -24.53 -0.11 -14.40
C ALA A 363 -23.49 0.52 -15.35
N THR A 364 -23.95 1.11 -16.47
CA THR A 364 -23.06 1.77 -17.41
C THR A 364 -22.29 2.93 -16.76
N THR A 365 -22.98 3.84 -16.08
CA THR A 365 -22.31 4.98 -15.45
C THR A 365 -21.34 4.56 -14.34
N SER A 366 -21.68 3.54 -13.56
CA SER A 366 -20.81 3.03 -12.51
C SER A 366 -19.56 2.34 -13.05
N ILE A 367 -19.70 1.49 -14.07
CA ILE A 367 -18.57 0.81 -14.70
C ILE A 367 -17.63 1.83 -15.33
N VAL A 368 -18.17 2.81 -16.09
CA VAL A 368 -17.35 3.86 -16.73
C VAL A 368 -16.66 4.74 -15.69
N SER A 369 -17.35 5.09 -14.60
CA SER A 369 -16.75 5.86 -13.51
C SER A 369 -15.61 5.11 -12.82
N THR A 370 -15.80 3.82 -12.53
CA THR A 370 -14.78 2.98 -11.88
C THR A 370 -13.58 2.79 -12.80
N PHE A 371 -13.83 2.58 -14.08
CA PHE A 371 -12.76 2.48 -15.08
C PHE A 371 -11.99 3.78 -15.25
N ALA A 372 -12.65 4.94 -15.18
CA ALA A 372 -11.95 6.23 -15.15
C ALA A 372 -11.04 6.36 -13.92
N GLY A 373 -11.47 5.88 -12.75
CA GLY A 373 -10.63 5.78 -11.56
C GLY A 373 -9.39 4.92 -11.77
N LEU A 374 -9.53 3.77 -12.43
CA LEU A 374 -8.41 2.89 -12.78
C LEU A 374 -7.44 3.57 -13.76
N ILE A 375 -7.95 4.28 -14.76
CA ILE A 375 -7.11 5.05 -15.70
C ILE A 375 -6.25 6.07 -14.95
N PHE A 376 -6.79 6.78 -13.97
CA PHE A 376 -5.98 7.73 -13.19
C PHE A 376 -4.89 7.06 -12.37
N ILE A 377 -5.13 5.88 -11.82
CA ILE A 377 -4.07 5.10 -11.14
C ILE A 377 -2.92 4.84 -12.11
N VAL A 378 -3.22 4.39 -13.34
CA VAL A 378 -2.21 4.07 -14.37
C VAL A 378 -1.50 5.32 -14.89
N VAL A 379 -2.24 6.36 -15.26
CA VAL A 379 -1.66 7.60 -15.85
C VAL A 379 -0.71 8.31 -14.89
N PHE A 380 -0.98 8.25 -13.60
CA PHE A 380 -0.13 8.86 -12.58
C PHE A 380 0.90 7.89 -11.99
N ASN A 381 1.09 6.72 -12.59
CA ASN A 381 2.04 5.68 -12.17
C ASN A 381 1.95 5.39 -10.65
N ALA A 382 0.71 5.30 -10.14
CA ALA A 382 0.50 4.93 -8.76
C ALA A 382 0.47 3.40 -8.66
N GLU A 383 1.20 2.89 -7.70
CA GLU A 383 1.27 1.46 -7.45
C GLU A 383 -0.10 0.89 -7.09
N PHE A 384 -0.51 -0.14 -7.83
CA PHE A 384 -1.78 -0.82 -7.59
C PHE A 384 -1.66 -1.72 -6.36
N THR A 385 -2.42 -1.38 -5.32
CA THR A 385 -2.42 -2.03 -4.02
C THR A 385 -3.82 -2.48 -3.64
N ILE A 386 -3.94 -3.25 -2.57
CA ILE A 386 -5.25 -3.58 -1.96
C ILE A 386 -6.01 -2.31 -1.57
N ALA A 387 -5.31 -1.25 -1.13
CA ALA A 387 -5.95 0.04 -0.89
C ALA A 387 -6.56 0.63 -2.19
N GLY A 388 -5.86 0.47 -3.32
CA GLY A 388 -6.38 0.86 -4.63
C GLY A 388 -7.67 0.11 -5.00
N VAL A 389 -7.73 -1.20 -4.73
CA VAL A 389 -8.96 -2.00 -4.91
C VAL A 389 -10.10 -1.45 -4.07
N ILE A 390 -9.87 -1.17 -2.77
CA ILE A 390 -10.89 -0.59 -1.89
C ILE A 390 -11.30 0.81 -2.36
N GLY A 391 -10.37 1.61 -2.89
CA GLY A 391 -10.64 2.91 -3.49
C GLY A 391 -11.57 2.82 -4.71
N LEU A 392 -11.29 1.88 -5.61
CA LEU A 392 -12.14 1.60 -6.77
C LEU A 392 -13.52 1.07 -6.37
N LEU A 393 -13.59 0.22 -5.34
CA LEU A 393 -14.87 -0.25 -4.78
C LEU A 393 -15.66 0.89 -4.14
N SER A 394 -14.99 1.79 -3.43
CA SER A 394 -15.61 2.99 -2.85
C SER A 394 -16.20 3.88 -3.93
N LEU A 395 -15.44 4.13 -5.01
CA LEU A 395 -15.88 4.88 -6.17
C LEU A 395 -17.07 4.22 -6.88
N ALA A 396 -17.00 2.90 -7.09
CA ALA A 396 -18.09 2.12 -7.69
C ALA A 396 -19.36 2.21 -6.84
N LEU A 397 -19.25 2.03 -5.53
CA LEU A 397 -20.37 2.09 -4.60
C LEU A 397 -21.02 3.48 -4.57
N THR A 398 -20.21 4.55 -4.46
CA THR A 398 -20.71 5.94 -4.50
C THR A 398 -21.41 6.25 -5.84
N SER A 399 -20.88 5.75 -6.96
CA SER A 399 -21.53 5.89 -8.27
C SER A 399 -22.87 5.14 -8.34
N VAL A 400 -22.91 3.91 -7.84
CA VAL A 400 -24.17 3.12 -7.75
C VAL A 400 -25.17 3.81 -6.83
N ILE A 401 -24.77 4.31 -5.66
CA ILE A 401 -25.64 5.05 -4.73
C ILE A 401 -26.22 6.29 -5.41
N SER A 402 -25.41 7.01 -6.21
CA SER A 402 -25.89 8.14 -7.03
C SER A 402 -27.01 7.73 -7.97
N GLY A 403 -26.82 6.61 -8.66
CA GLY A 403 -27.83 6.05 -9.56
C GLY A 403 -29.09 5.61 -8.80
N VAL A 404 -28.93 4.98 -7.64
CA VAL A 404 -30.01 4.60 -6.74
C VAL A 404 -30.82 5.82 -6.28
N ILE A 405 -30.14 6.90 -5.87
CA ILE A 405 -30.78 8.18 -5.54
C ILE A 405 -31.64 8.67 -6.72
N TYR A 406 -31.04 8.70 -7.88
CA TYR A 406 -31.68 9.23 -9.08
C TYR A 406 -32.94 8.42 -9.46
N LEU A 407 -32.84 7.09 -9.54
CA LEU A 407 -33.95 6.23 -9.92
C LEU A 407 -35.05 6.15 -8.85
N ASN A 408 -34.72 6.23 -7.56
CA ASN A 408 -35.72 6.35 -6.53
C ASN A 408 -36.52 7.67 -6.65
N LYS A 409 -35.81 8.80 -6.94
CA LYS A 409 -36.49 10.06 -7.22
C LYS A 409 -37.34 9.99 -8.48
N PHE A 410 -36.85 9.31 -9.51
CA PHE A 410 -37.63 9.08 -10.74
C PHE A 410 -38.93 8.29 -10.47
N LYS A 411 -38.85 7.18 -9.76
CA LYS A 411 -40.02 6.39 -9.36
C LYS A 411 -41.03 7.21 -8.52
N GLU A 412 -40.48 8.00 -7.55
CA GLU A 412 -41.28 8.87 -6.71
C GLU A 412 -42.09 9.88 -7.53
N GLU A 413 -41.44 10.48 -8.54
CA GLU A 413 -42.15 11.42 -9.43
C GLU A 413 -43.16 10.73 -10.37
N CYS A 414 -42.92 9.48 -10.77
CA CYS A 414 -43.91 8.69 -11.50
C CYS A 414 -45.13 8.41 -10.63
N TYR A 415 -44.94 8.01 -9.38
CA TYR A 415 -46.04 7.80 -8.43
C TYR A 415 -46.81 9.08 -8.03
N ARG A 416 -46.27 10.27 -8.34
CA ARG A 416 -46.97 11.56 -8.28
C ARG A 416 -47.81 11.86 -9.49
N GLY A 417 -47.95 10.89 -10.46
CA GLY A 417 -48.75 11.05 -11.67
C GLY A 417 -48.06 11.78 -12.81
N ARG A 418 -46.73 11.96 -12.74
CA ARG A 418 -45.98 12.64 -13.82
C ARG A 418 -45.63 11.66 -14.93
N SER A 419 -45.72 12.13 -16.19
CA SER A 419 -45.21 11.38 -17.34
C SER A 419 -43.74 11.03 -17.17
N LEU A 420 -43.27 9.94 -17.78
CA LEU A 420 -41.86 9.47 -17.69
C LEU A 420 -40.87 10.58 -18.04
N LYS A 421 -41.14 11.39 -19.07
CA LYS A 421 -40.28 12.52 -19.48
C LYS A 421 -40.22 13.61 -18.39
N LYS A 422 -41.34 13.98 -17.78
CA LYS A 422 -41.38 15.01 -16.73
C LYS A 422 -40.81 14.47 -15.42
N ALA A 423 -41.07 13.21 -15.08
CA ALA A 423 -40.49 12.53 -13.93
C ALA A 423 -38.97 12.47 -14.01
N ASN A 424 -38.42 12.18 -15.18
CA ASN A 424 -36.96 12.21 -15.42
C ASN A 424 -36.36 13.60 -15.20
N SER A 425 -37.00 14.66 -15.71
CA SER A 425 -36.51 16.02 -15.55
C SER A 425 -36.52 16.49 -14.09
N GLU A 426 -37.58 16.16 -13.35
CA GLU A 426 -37.69 16.52 -11.93
C GLU A 426 -36.75 15.67 -11.04
N ALA A 427 -36.61 14.37 -11.35
CA ALA A 427 -35.65 13.51 -10.69
C ALA A 427 -34.21 14.03 -10.82
N ALA A 428 -33.84 14.48 -12.03
CA ALA A 428 -32.52 15.07 -12.28
C ALA A 428 -32.24 16.32 -11.42
N LYS A 429 -33.26 17.16 -11.17
CA LYS A 429 -33.12 18.34 -10.31
C LYS A 429 -33.02 17.95 -8.83
N LYS A 430 -33.85 17.01 -8.38
CA LYS A 430 -33.89 16.58 -6.98
C LYS A 430 -32.69 15.72 -6.57
N ALA A 431 -32.15 14.90 -7.49
CA ALA A 431 -30.99 14.07 -7.24
C ALA A 431 -29.65 14.82 -7.29
N LEU A 432 -29.60 16.00 -7.90
CA LEU A 432 -28.34 16.73 -8.12
C LEU A 432 -27.55 16.96 -6.82
N LEU A 433 -28.21 17.57 -5.83
CA LEU A 433 -27.51 17.96 -4.61
C LEU A 433 -27.04 16.77 -3.76
N PRO A 434 -27.85 15.73 -3.49
CA PRO A 434 -27.36 14.57 -2.76
C PRO A 434 -26.26 13.81 -3.52
N THR A 435 -26.26 13.79 -4.87
CA THR A 435 -25.17 13.25 -5.67
C THR A 435 -23.88 14.05 -5.45
N VAL A 436 -23.95 15.37 -5.42
CA VAL A 436 -22.80 16.20 -5.09
C VAL A 436 -22.32 15.95 -3.66
N ASP A 437 -23.25 15.88 -2.70
CA ASP A 437 -22.92 15.69 -1.29
C ASP A 437 -22.10 14.39 -1.04
N ILE A 438 -22.50 13.26 -1.65
CA ILE A 438 -21.76 11.97 -1.50
C ILE A 438 -20.41 11.99 -2.21
N HIS A 439 -20.28 12.65 -3.36
CA HIS A 439 -19.00 12.78 -4.04
C HIS A 439 -18.03 13.70 -3.31
N VAL A 440 -18.52 14.75 -2.63
CA VAL A 440 -17.68 15.58 -1.75
C VAL A 440 -17.09 14.76 -0.60
N VAL A 441 -17.88 13.86 -0.02
CA VAL A 441 -17.42 12.93 1.02
C VAL A 441 -16.36 11.96 0.47
N LEU A 442 -16.59 11.41 -0.72
CA LEU A 442 -15.63 10.53 -1.40
C LEU A 442 -14.29 11.24 -1.66
N VAL A 443 -14.33 12.45 -2.21
CA VAL A 443 -13.13 13.25 -2.47
C VAL A 443 -12.41 13.62 -1.16
N ALA A 444 -13.15 13.93 -0.09
CA ALA A 444 -12.56 14.19 1.22
C ALA A 444 -11.82 12.96 1.78
N ALA A 445 -12.33 11.74 1.55
CA ALA A 445 -11.64 10.49 1.89
C ALA A 445 -10.31 10.36 1.12
N GLY A 446 -10.33 10.66 -0.18
CA GLY A 446 -9.13 10.66 -1.00
C GLY A 446 -8.08 11.68 -0.56
N ILE A 447 -8.51 12.91 -0.22
CA ILE A 447 -7.60 13.95 0.28
C ILE A 447 -6.95 13.51 1.59
N GLY A 448 -7.71 12.96 2.53
CA GLY A 448 -7.17 12.42 3.78
C GLY A 448 -6.15 11.29 3.54
N ALA A 449 -6.48 10.37 2.63
CA ALA A 449 -5.61 9.27 2.26
C ALA A 449 -4.32 9.73 1.56
N TYR A 450 -4.42 10.72 0.67
CA TYR A 450 -3.25 11.29 -0.03
C TYR A 450 -2.29 12.01 0.93
N ALA A 451 -2.84 12.80 1.85
CA ALA A 451 -2.05 13.62 2.76
C ALA A 451 -1.35 12.81 3.86
N LEU A 452 -1.93 11.69 4.29
CA LEU A 452 -1.50 10.98 5.50
C LEU A 452 -1.19 9.49 5.28
N GLY A 453 -1.58 8.92 4.13
CA GLY A 453 -1.55 7.48 3.91
C GLY A 453 -0.26 6.94 3.29
N GLY A 454 0.70 7.78 2.93
CA GLY A 454 1.95 7.35 2.29
C GLY A 454 1.79 6.84 0.84
N PRO A 455 2.86 6.26 0.27
CA PRO A 455 2.88 5.81 -1.14
C PRO A 455 1.79 4.80 -1.49
N LEU A 456 1.53 3.83 -0.61
CA LEU A 456 0.57 2.75 -0.85
C LEU A 456 -0.88 3.22 -0.94
N MET A 457 -1.18 4.41 -0.40
CA MET A 457 -2.52 5.00 -0.49
C MET A 457 -2.71 5.88 -1.73
N LYS A 458 -1.68 6.10 -2.55
CA LYS A 458 -1.78 6.92 -3.77
C LYS A 458 -2.84 6.40 -4.72
N ALA A 459 -2.89 5.08 -4.94
CA ALA A 459 -3.90 4.46 -5.80
C ALA A 459 -5.34 4.68 -5.27
N PHE A 460 -5.55 4.50 -3.95
CA PHE A 460 -6.84 4.84 -3.31
C PHE A 460 -7.19 6.32 -3.51
N ALA A 461 -6.24 7.20 -3.23
CA ALA A 461 -6.44 8.64 -3.31
C ALA A 461 -6.78 9.11 -4.75
N LEU A 462 -6.05 8.64 -5.75
CA LEU A 462 -6.30 8.98 -7.15
C LEU A 462 -7.65 8.46 -7.63
N ALA A 463 -8.01 7.22 -7.28
CA ALA A 463 -9.31 6.66 -7.61
C ALA A 463 -10.45 7.49 -7.01
N THR A 464 -10.30 7.94 -5.77
CA THR A 464 -11.38 8.64 -5.05
C THR A 464 -11.40 10.15 -5.30
N ILE A 465 -10.26 10.81 -5.51
CA ILE A 465 -10.21 12.25 -5.84
C ILE A 465 -10.56 12.48 -7.32
N LEU A 466 -9.69 12.03 -8.22
CA LEU A 466 -9.85 12.29 -9.65
C LEU A 466 -10.98 11.45 -10.23
N GLY A 467 -11.00 10.16 -9.91
CA GLY A 467 -12.10 9.27 -10.27
C GLY A 467 -13.44 9.76 -9.71
N GLY A 468 -13.47 10.26 -8.47
CA GLY A 468 -14.65 10.84 -7.82
C GLY A 468 -15.18 12.09 -8.54
N VAL A 469 -14.30 13.01 -8.93
CA VAL A 469 -14.69 14.20 -9.72
C VAL A 469 -15.27 13.81 -11.07
N VAL A 470 -14.61 12.89 -11.80
CA VAL A 470 -15.10 12.42 -13.10
C VAL A 470 -16.41 11.64 -12.93
N SER A 471 -16.51 10.80 -11.89
CA SER A 471 -17.74 10.08 -11.54
C SER A 471 -18.90 11.01 -11.28
N LEU A 472 -18.67 12.13 -10.58
CA LEU A 472 -19.69 13.15 -10.35
C LEU A 472 -20.23 13.68 -11.69
N ILE A 473 -19.34 14.00 -12.64
CA ILE A 473 -19.73 14.49 -13.96
C ILE A 473 -20.52 13.41 -14.72
N ILE A 474 -20.03 12.17 -14.72
CA ILE A 474 -20.70 11.03 -15.38
C ILE A 474 -22.08 10.80 -14.78
N ASN A 475 -22.23 10.82 -13.44
CA ASN A 475 -23.52 10.61 -12.78
C ASN A 475 -24.50 11.78 -12.99
N ILE A 476 -24.02 13.02 -13.10
CA ILE A 476 -24.91 14.18 -13.37
C ILE A 476 -25.32 14.23 -14.85
N LEU A 477 -24.37 14.08 -15.78
CA LEU A 477 -24.63 14.25 -17.21
C LEU A 477 -24.96 12.93 -17.92
N GLY A 478 -24.13 11.90 -17.72
CA GLY A 478 -24.26 10.60 -18.39
C GLY A 478 -25.52 9.86 -17.98
N LEU A 479 -25.76 9.72 -16.67
CA LEU A 479 -26.97 9.05 -16.15
C LEU A 479 -28.24 9.76 -16.63
N ARG A 480 -28.26 11.10 -16.53
CA ARG A 480 -29.38 11.91 -17.02
C ARG A 480 -29.58 11.75 -18.53
N GLY A 481 -28.51 11.74 -19.32
CA GLY A 481 -28.54 11.57 -20.76
C GLY A 481 -29.09 10.19 -21.15
N LEU A 482 -28.58 9.13 -20.53
CA LEU A 482 -29.07 7.77 -20.76
C LEU A 482 -30.56 7.64 -20.40
N MET A 483 -30.97 8.13 -19.24
CA MET A 483 -32.36 8.11 -18.82
C MET A 483 -33.26 9.00 -19.72
N TRP A 484 -32.73 10.10 -20.25
CA TRP A 484 -33.47 10.91 -21.22
C TRP A 484 -33.74 10.13 -22.50
N LEU A 485 -32.75 9.39 -23.01
CA LEU A 485 -32.95 8.53 -24.18
C LEU A 485 -33.99 7.44 -23.90
N ALA A 486 -33.97 6.84 -22.71
CA ALA A 486 -34.92 5.81 -22.33
C ALA A 486 -36.36 6.33 -22.15
N THR A 487 -36.54 7.56 -21.64
CA THR A 487 -37.87 8.09 -21.25
C THR A 487 -38.51 9.02 -22.29
N ASN A 488 -37.80 9.45 -23.33
CA ASN A 488 -38.26 10.41 -24.32
C ASN A 488 -38.75 9.73 -25.63
N GLU A 489 -39.27 8.53 -25.55
CA GLU A 489 -39.80 7.74 -26.66
C GLU A 489 -41.33 7.69 -26.58
N GLN A 490 -42.01 8.13 -27.67
CA GLN A 490 -43.49 8.20 -27.69
C GLN A 490 -44.15 6.84 -27.45
N GLY A 491 -43.57 5.72 -27.92
CA GLY A 491 -44.11 4.36 -27.74
C GLY A 491 -43.99 3.84 -26.33
N ILE A 492 -43.36 4.57 -25.38
CA ILE A 492 -43.11 4.13 -23.99
C ILE A 492 -43.84 5.03 -22.97
N ASN A 493 -44.47 6.10 -23.38
CA ASN A 493 -45.03 7.13 -22.49
C ASN A 493 -45.88 6.60 -21.32
N ASN A 494 -46.55 5.45 -21.48
CA ASN A 494 -47.39 4.83 -20.45
C ASN A 494 -46.83 3.51 -19.93
N ARG A 495 -45.59 3.15 -20.31
CA ARG A 495 -44.92 1.89 -19.90
C ARG A 495 -44.06 2.09 -18.64
N TYR A 496 -44.75 2.45 -17.55
CA TYR A 496 -44.11 2.61 -16.22
C TYR A 496 -43.51 1.31 -15.69
N ASP A 497 -44.09 0.16 -16.10
CA ASP A 497 -43.68 -1.20 -15.80
C ASP A 497 -42.20 -1.48 -16.19
N LEU A 498 -41.67 -0.83 -17.23
CA LEU A 498 -40.29 -0.92 -17.65
C LEU A 498 -39.27 -0.36 -16.62
N PHE A 499 -39.73 0.49 -15.71
CA PHE A 499 -38.92 1.10 -14.67
C PHE A 499 -39.32 0.63 -13.27
N ASP A 500 -40.00 -0.52 -13.19
CA ASP A 500 -40.50 -1.09 -11.94
C ASP A 500 -41.43 -0.14 -11.18
N VAL A 501 -42.33 0.52 -11.91
CA VAL A 501 -43.43 1.33 -11.37
C VAL A 501 -44.74 0.68 -11.78
N SER A 502 -45.58 0.36 -10.80
CA SER A 502 -46.86 -0.30 -11.05
C SER A 502 -47.86 0.70 -11.65
N ASN A 503 -48.36 0.42 -12.86
CA ASN A 503 -49.31 1.27 -13.56
C ASN A 503 -50.58 1.55 -12.74
N ASP A 504 -51.06 0.55 -11.97
CA ASP A 504 -52.27 0.64 -11.18
C ASP A 504 -52.15 1.60 -9.98
N GLN A 505 -50.92 1.95 -9.61
CA GLN A 505 -50.62 2.85 -8.50
C GLN A 505 -50.25 4.27 -8.93
N VAL A 506 -50.21 4.52 -10.22
CA VAL A 506 -49.96 5.87 -10.77
C VAL A 506 -51.32 6.61 -10.79
N PRO A 507 -51.48 7.73 -10.04
CA PRO A 507 -52.78 8.42 -9.97
C PRO A 507 -53.13 9.06 -11.32
N ASN A 508 -54.40 8.93 -11.72
CA ASN A 508 -54.94 9.61 -12.89
C ASN A 508 -55.19 11.09 -12.57
N ALA A 509 -55.05 11.94 -13.56
CA ALA A 509 -55.21 13.40 -13.39
C ALA A 509 -56.59 13.85 -12.91
N LEU A 510 -57.58 12.93 -12.92
CA LEU A 510 -58.97 13.17 -12.44
C LEU A 510 -59.18 12.77 -10.99
N GLU A 511 -58.28 12.07 -10.35
CA GLU A 511 -58.39 11.63 -8.97
C GLU A 511 -57.61 12.61 -8.06
N GLU A 512 -58.32 13.47 -7.34
CA GLU A 512 -57.75 14.40 -6.34
C GLU A 512 -57.04 13.69 -5.18
N GLU A 513 -56.85 12.37 -5.24
CA GLU A 513 -56.47 11.58 -4.08
C GLU A 513 -54.97 11.35 -3.94
N LYS A 514 -54.54 11.67 -2.75
CA LYS A 514 -53.44 11.18 -1.94
C LYS A 514 -52.25 10.65 -2.75
N GLN A 515 -51.33 11.54 -2.96
CA GLN A 515 -49.97 11.18 -3.43
C GLN A 515 -49.46 9.98 -2.65
N LYS A 516 -49.46 8.80 -3.25
CA LYS A 516 -48.78 7.63 -2.68
C LYS A 516 -47.25 7.86 -2.79
N TYR A 517 -46.62 7.84 -1.65
CA TYR A 517 -45.19 7.88 -1.61
C TYR A 517 -44.64 6.50 -2.00
N TYR A 518 -43.56 6.48 -2.83
CA TYR A 518 -42.90 5.25 -3.21
C TYR A 518 -42.07 4.69 -2.06
N GLY A 519 -42.13 3.38 -1.85
CA GLY A 519 -41.25 2.61 -0.97
C GLY A 519 -42.01 1.58 -0.14
N ALA A 520 -41.51 0.35 -0.12
CA ALA A 520 -42.09 -0.76 0.64
C ALA A 520 -42.08 -0.50 2.18
N TYR A 521 -41.25 0.43 2.62
CA TYR A 521 -41.01 0.76 4.02
C TYR A 521 -41.56 2.14 4.42
N ALA A 522 -42.27 2.82 3.52
CA ALA A 522 -42.72 4.20 3.72
C ALA A 522 -43.57 4.39 5.01
N ASP A 523 -44.38 3.40 5.35
CA ASP A 523 -45.25 3.43 6.52
C ASP A 523 -44.62 2.81 7.78
N ARG A 524 -43.38 2.30 7.68
CA ARG A 524 -42.70 1.68 8.83
C ARG A 524 -42.04 2.72 9.72
N ASP A 525 -42.31 2.68 11.01
CA ASP A 525 -41.62 3.45 12.03
C ASP A 525 -40.38 2.69 12.56
N PHE A 526 -39.22 2.95 12.00
CA PHE A 526 -37.92 2.38 12.44
C PHE A 526 -37.50 2.86 13.81
N THR A 527 -38.07 3.96 14.32
CA THR A 527 -37.72 4.51 15.63
C THR A 527 -38.37 3.77 16.79
N LYS A 528 -39.31 2.82 16.50
CA LYS A 528 -40.03 2.03 17.53
C LYS A 528 -39.03 1.30 18.46
N HIS A 529 -37.91 0.82 17.92
CA HIS A 529 -36.91 0.06 18.67
C HIS A 529 -35.66 0.90 19.08
N LYS A 530 -35.73 2.24 19.01
CA LYS A 530 -34.62 3.13 19.30
C LYS A 530 -34.02 2.97 20.71
N LYS A 531 -34.83 2.67 21.72
CA LYS A 531 -34.37 2.49 23.11
C LYS A 531 -33.52 1.21 23.25
N PRO A 532 -34.04 -0.01 22.93
CA PRO A 532 -33.22 -1.22 23.05
C PRO A 532 -31.99 -1.17 22.14
N VAL A 533 -32.10 -0.73 20.89
CA VAL A 533 -30.97 -0.64 19.96
C VAL A 533 -29.95 0.41 20.42
N GLY A 534 -30.38 1.53 20.96
CA GLY A 534 -29.51 2.55 21.54
C GLY A 534 -28.73 2.06 22.75
N ILE A 535 -29.38 1.27 23.63
CA ILE A 535 -28.72 0.64 24.78
C ILE A 535 -27.68 -0.39 24.30
N VAL A 536 -28.04 -1.25 23.36
CA VAL A 536 -27.13 -2.23 22.77
C VAL A 536 -25.94 -1.55 22.10
N ALA A 537 -26.19 -0.51 21.29
CA ALA A 537 -25.12 0.26 20.65
C ALA A 537 -24.17 0.94 21.66
N ALA A 538 -24.72 1.50 22.76
CA ALA A 538 -23.92 2.09 23.82
C ALA A 538 -23.06 1.03 24.54
N ILE A 539 -23.62 -0.12 24.84
CA ILE A 539 -22.88 -1.25 25.45
C ILE A 539 -21.78 -1.73 24.50
N LEU A 540 -22.10 -1.94 23.23
CA LEU A 540 -21.12 -2.34 22.22
C LEU A 540 -20.00 -1.31 22.06
N LEU A 541 -20.31 -0.02 22.08
CA LEU A 541 -19.30 1.03 21.99
C LEU A 541 -18.36 1.02 23.21
N VAL A 542 -18.92 0.92 24.41
CA VAL A 542 -18.12 0.84 25.65
C VAL A 542 -17.29 -0.45 25.65
N ALA A 543 -17.89 -1.58 25.31
CA ALA A 543 -17.17 -2.86 25.20
C ALA A 543 -16.05 -2.79 24.15
N SER A 544 -16.31 -2.18 22.99
CA SER A 544 -15.31 -2.01 21.92
C SER A 544 -14.14 -1.15 22.38
N ILE A 545 -14.40 -0.02 23.05
CA ILE A 545 -13.33 0.83 23.60
C ILE A 545 -12.52 0.05 24.66
N ALA A 546 -13.21 -0.65 25.57
CA ALA A 546 -12.57 -1.48 26.57
C ALA A 546 -11.70 -2.58 25.92
N THR A 547 -12.18 -3.23 24.87
CA THR A 547 -11.43 -4.24 24.12
C THR A 547 -10.20 -3.66 23.47
N LEU A 548 -10.32 -2.53 22.75
CA LEU A 548 -9.17 -1.88 22.12
C LEU A 548 -8.09 -1.52 23.15
N ILE A 549 -8.49 -1.01 24.32
CA ILE A 549 -7.56 -0.69 25.40
C ILE A 549 -6.93 -1.97 25.97
N THR A 550 -7.74 -2.99 26.25
CA THR A 550 -7.25 -4.23 26.88
C THR A 550 -6.34 -5.02 25.93
N VAL A 551 -6.75 -5.20 24.67
CA VAL A 551 -5.94 -5.89 23.66
C VAL A 551 -4.65 -5.13 23.39
N GLY A 552 -4.70 -3.80 23.26
CA GLY A 552 -3.52 -2.96 23.12
C GLY A 552 -2.58 -3.04 24.33
N ALA A 553 -3.11 -3.07 25.57
CA ALA A 553 -2.29 -3.21 26.78
C ALA A 553 -1.61 -4.58 26.87
N ILE A 554 -2.33 -5.67 26.55
CA ILE A 554 -1.80 -7.03 26.58
C ILE A 554 -0.73 -7.23 25.49
N ASN A 555 -0.93 -6.67 24.30
CA ASN A 555 -0.08 -6.89 23.12
C ASN A 555 0.87 -5.71 22.83
N LYS A 556 1.29 -4.98 23.87
CA LYS A 556 2.29 -3.90 23.77
C LYS A 556 1.97 -2.82 22.71
N GLY A 557 0.70 -2.46 22.59
CA GLY A 557 0.20 -1.45 21.65
C GLY A 557 -0.49 -2.00 20.42
N ALA A 558 -0.32 -3.27 20.08
CA ALA A 558 -0.97 -3.89 18.93
C ALA A 558 -2.45 -4.21 19.24
N VAL A 559 -3.38 -3.50 18.60
CA VAL A 559 -4.83 -3.72 18.74
C VAL A 559 -5.38 -4.77 17.79
N TYR A 560 -4.62 -5.13 16.75
CA TYR A 560 -4.90 -6.21 15.81
C TYR A 560 -3.70 -7.13 15.67
N ASN A 561 -3.94 -8.38 15.32
CA ASN A 561 -2.87 -9.34 15.11
C ASN A 561 -2.24 -9.19 13.72
N THR A 562 -1.43 -8.18 13.55
CA THR A 562 -0.68 -7.96 12.31
C THR A 562 0.52 -8.91 12.17
N ASN A 563 0.96 -9.53 13.27
CA ASN A 563 2.16 -10.37 13.30
C ASN A 563 1.88 -11.86 13.01
N LYS A 564 0.61 -12.30 13.02
CA LYS A 564 0.31 -13.72 12.76
C LYS A 564 0.60 -14.17 11.35
N ASN A 565 0.61 -13.25 10.38
CA ASN A 565 0.94 -13.57 9.00
C ASN A 565 2.43 -13.88 8.78
N LEU A 566 3.27 -13.61 9.78
CA LEU A 566 4.71 -13.79 9.74
C LEU A 566 5.21 -14.79 10.79
N ASN A 567 4.30 -15.40 11.55
CA ASN A 567 4.63 -16.50 12.42
C ASN A 567 4.80 -17.76 11.58
N TYR A 568 5.86 -17.80 10.81
CA TYR A 568 6.35 -19.02 10.22
C TYR A 568 7.67 -19.37 10.87
N SER A 569 7.98 -20.65 10.89
CA SER A 569 9.27 -21.14 11.32
C SER A 569 10.03 -21.61 10.11
N GLN A 570 11.22 -21.08 9.92
CA GLN A 570 12.16 -21.52 8.90
C GLN A 570 13.46 -21.95 9.56
N VAL A 571 14.03 -23.02 9.07
CA VAL A 571 15.35 -23.52 9.49
C VAL A 571 16.28 -23.35 8.31
N TYR A 572 17.40 -22.70 8.53
CA TYR A 572 18.47 -22.54 7.55
C TYR A 572 19.59 -23.50 7.90
N VAL A 573 20.02 -24.26 6.92
CA VAL A 573 21.17 -25.15 7.00
C VAL A 573 22.22 -24.60 6.05
N GLU A 574 23.27 -24.04 6.62
CA GLU A 574 24.44 -23.52 5.90
C GLU A 574 25.52 -24.62 5.87
N TYR A 575 26.06 -24.90 4.73
CA TYR A 575 27.28 -25.73 4.60
C TYR A 575 28.34 -24.94 3.84
N ARG A 576 29.59 -25.06 4.31
CA ARG A 576 30.75 -24.34 3.79
C ARG A 576 31.72 -25.28 3.09
N SER A 577 32.32 -24.80 2.03
CA SER A 577 33.32 -25.53 1.28
C SER A 577 34.49 -24.62 0.88
N SER A 578 35.68 -25.18 0.83
CA SER A 578 36.86 -24.54 0.25
C SER A 578 36.89 -24.65 -1.27
N THR A 579 36.01 -25.46 -1.85
CA THR A 579 35.93 -25.72 -3.29
C THR A 579 34.54 -25.36 -3.82
N ALA A 580 34.46 -24.70 -4.95
CA ALA A 580 33.21 -24.39 -5.62
C ALA A 580 32.43 -25.69 -5.94
N ASN A 581 31.10 -25.61 -5.81
CA ASN A 581 30.18 -26.68 -6.22
C ASN A 581 30.49 -28.08 -5.62
N ASN A 582 30.70 -28.17 -4.31
CA ASN A 582 30.90 -29.46 -3.64
C ASN A 582 29.59 -30.26 -3.56
N THR A 583 29.24 -30.93 -4.64
CA THR A 583 28.01 -31.70 -4.78
C THR A 583 27.92 -32.88 -3.79
N GLY A 584 29.06 -33.41 -3.37
CA GLY A 584 29.13 -34.54 -2.38
C GLY A 584 28.63 -34.06 -1.02
N LEU A 585 29.13 -32.91 -0.52
CA LEU A 585 28.72 -32.33 0.76
C LEU A 585 27.24 -31.94 0.73
N SER A 586 26.79 -31.32 -0.38
CA SER A 586 25.39 -30.97 -0.57
C SER A 586 24.47 -32.19 -0.52
N ALA A 587 24.80 -33.26 -1.23
CA ALA A 587 24.00 -34.47 -1.26
C ALA A 587 23.92 -35.15 0.12
N THR A 588 25.04 -35.23 0.84
CA THR A 588 25.08 -35.79 2.19
C THR A 588 24.26 -34.96 3.19
N THR A 589 24.39 -33.67 3.11
CA THR A 589 23.60 -32.73 3.96
C THR A 589 22.11 -32.95 3.72
N LYS A 590 21.67 -32.98 2.46
CA LYS A 590 20.27 -33.23 2.11
C LYS A 590 19.76 -34.57 2.62
N GLU A 591 20.51 -35.66 2.44
CA GLU A 591 20.15 -37.02 2.91
C GLU A 591 19.95 -37.04 4.43
N ASN A 592 20.83 -36.36 5.16
CA ASN A 592 20.73 -36.25 6.60
C ASN A 592 19.51 -35.41 7.05
N LEU A 593 19.21 -34.30 6.36
CA LEU A 593 18.01 -33.50 6.61
C LEU A 593 16.73 -34.29 6.36
N ASP A 594 16.66 -35.02 5.24
CA ASP A 594 15.48 -35.82 4.90
C ASP A 594 15.25 -36.92 5.96
N LYS A 595 16.32 -37.55 6.47
CA LYS A 595 16.25 -38.56 7.56
C LYS A 595 15.75 -37.89 8.86
N MET A 596 16.30 -36.73 9.22
CA MET A 596 15.91 -36.01 10.43
C MET A 596 14.41 -35.66 10.40
N LEU A 597 13.92 -35.08 9.29
CA LEU A 597 12.52 -34.70 9.16
C LEU A 597 11.58 -35.92 9.20
N LYS A 598 12.01 -37.04 8.63
CA LYS A 598 11.22 -38.29 8.57
C LYS A 598 11.03 -38.96 9.93
N TYR A 599 12.06 -38.94 10.78
CA TYR A 599 12.06 -39.67 12.06
C TYR A 599 11.73 -38.79 13.25
N SER A 600 11.26 -37.57 13.04
CA SER A 600 10.88 -36.60 14.08
C SER A 600 9.42 -36.21 13.96
N TYR A 601 8.76 -36.04 15.11
CA TYR A 601 7.32 -35.85 15.20
C TYR A 601 6.98 -34.68 16.12
N LEU A 602 5.92 -33.94 15.79
CA LEU A 602 5.33 -32.95 16.69
C LEU A 602 4.51 -33.63 17.80
N ASP A 603 4.15 -32.88 18.84
CA ASP A 603 3.28 -33.32 19.95
C ASP A 603 1.96 -33.94 19.48
N ASN A 604 1.45 -33.51 18.33
CA ASN A 604 0.22 -34.05 17.73
C ASN A 604 0.44 -35.34 16.94
N GLY A 605 1.66 -35.89 16.93
CA GLY A 605 2.04 -37.11 16.22
C GLY A 605 2.28 -36.97 14.73
N LYS A 606 2.24 -35.74 14.17
CA LYS A 606 2.57 -35.49 12.76
C LYS A 606 4.09 -35.55 12.58
N SER A 607 4.56 -36.26 11.55
CA SER A 607 5.97 -36.25 11.15
C SER A 607 6.35 -34.87 10.58
N LEU A 608 7.55 -34.38 10.91
CA LEU A 608 8.07 -33.13 10.36
C LEU A 608 8.17 -33.17 8.84
N GLU A 609 8.47 -34.35 8.24
CA GLU A 609 8.50 -34.55 6.79
C GLU A 609 7.16 -34.14 6.11
N THR A 610 6.02 -34.31 6.78
CA THR A 610 4.69 -34.02 6.21
C THR A 610 4.34 -32.55 6.20
N ILE A 611 5.01 -31.74 7.02
CA ILE A 611 4.76 -30.31 7.18
C ILE A 611 5.92 -29.43 6.69
N ALA A 612 7.04 -30.03 6.30
CA ALA A 612 8.25 -29.35 5.87
C ALA A 612 8.39 -29.35 4.35
N THR A 613 8.85 -28.23 3.81
CA THR A 613 9.34 -28.11 2.44
C THR A 613 10.82 -27.72 2.49
N VAL A 614 11.66 -28.47 1.78
CA VAL A 614 13.11 -28.24 1.74
C VAL A 614 13.48 -27.66 0.39
N ASP A 615 13.99 -26.44 0.40
CA ASP A 615 14.52 -25.74 -0.77
C ASP A 615 16.05 -25.72 -0.73
N SER A 616 16.69 -25.97 -1.85
CA SER A 616 18.15 -25.88 -1.99
C SER A 616 18.57 -24.68 -2.82
N TYR A 617 19.67 -24.06 -2.43
CA TYR A 617 20.25 -22.92 -3.13
C TYR A 617 21.68 -23.22 -3.56
N ASP A 618 22.04 -22.72 -4.73
CA ASP A 618 23.37 -22.85 -5.27
C ASP A 618 24.41 -22.12 -4.41
N TYR A 619 25.67 -22.46 -4.60
CA TYR A 619 26.77 -21.86 -3.87
C TYR A 619 26.85 -20.34 -4.08
N VAL A 620 26.97 -19.64 -2.97
CA VAL A 620 27.30 -18.22 -2.93
C VAL A 620 28.78 -18.12 -2.56
N THR A 621 29.50 -17.32 -3.35
CA THR A 621 30.91 -17.05 -3.08
C THR A 621 30.98 -15.77 -2.25
N ASN A 622 31.55 -15.87 -1.05
CA ASN A 622 31.93 -14.70 -0.24
C ASN A 622 33.44 -14.59 -0.17
N TYR A 623 33.93 -13.36 -0.27
CA TYR A 623 35.35 -13.09 -0.16
C TYR A 623 35.65 -12.65 1.27
N ARG A 624 36.64 -13.30 1.89
CA ARG A 624 37.20 -12.89 3.17
C ARG A 624 38.55 -12.28 2.95
N SER A 625 38.75 -11.11 3.53
CA SER A 625 40.05 -10.45 3.54
C SER A 625 40.97 -11.12 4.54
N THR A 626 42.18 -11.50 4.13
CA THR A 626 43.24 -12.03 5.00
C THR A 626 44.52 -11.24 4.79
N LYS A 627 45.45 -11.25 5.78
CA LYS A 627 46.74 -10.56 5.62
C LYS A 627 47.57 -11.01 4.39
N SER A 628 47.24 -12.17 3.81
CA SER A 628 47.85 -12.72 2.63
C SER A 628 47.03 -12.47 1.35
N GLY A 629 45.89 -11.76 1.42
CA GLY A 629 45.04 -11.43 0.29
C GLY A 629 43.57 -11.81 0.53
N LEU A 630 42.79 -11.84 -0.56
CA LEU A 630 41.37 -12.23 -0.55
C LEU A 630 41.26 -13.75 -0.66
N THR A 631 40.47 -14.38 0.19
CA THR A 631 40.17 -15.80 0.16
C THR A 631 38.70 -16.00 -0.15
N SER A 632 38.40 -16.84 -1.17
CA SER A 632 37.02 -17.20 -1.49
C SER A 632 36.53 -18.29 -0.56
N VAL A 633 35.36 -18.09 0.02
CA VAL A 633 34.65 -19.11 0.79
C VAL A 633 33.31 -19.38 0.11
N TYR A 634 33.02 -20.64 -0.17
CA TYR A 634 31.81 -21.07 -0.82
C TYR A 634 30.79 -21.56 0.19
N TYR A 635 29.56 -21.03 0.10
CA TYR A 635 28.46 -21.38 0.98
C TYR A 635 27.32 -21.97 0.16
N GLY A 636 26.75 -23.06 0.62
CA GLY A 636 25.50 -23.58 0.11
C GLY A 636 24.45 -23.56 1.23
N TYR A 637 23.19 -23.44 0.86
CA TYR A 637 22.10 -23.31 1.81
C TYR A 637 20.99 -24.29 1.49
N TYR A 638 20.40 -24.86 2.55
CA TYR A 638 19.07 -25.44 2.53
C TYR A 638 18.16 -24.61 3.41
N ARG A 639 16.97 -24.32 2.93
CA ARG A 639 15.90 -23.70 3.73
C ARG A 639 14.79 -24.72 3.92
N ILE A 640 14.42 -24.95 5.16
CA ILE A 640 13.29 -25.79 5.55
C ILE A 640 12.18 -24.84 5.99
N THR A 641 11.05 -24.85 5.27
CA THR A 641 9.88 -24.05 5.61
C THR A 641 8.79 -24.98 6.12
N PHE A 642 8.25 -24.70 7.29
CA PHE A 642 7.18 -25.46 7.91
C PHE A 642 5.83 -24.85 7.59
N SER A 643 4.86 -25.69 7.19
CA SER A 643 3.48 -25.29 6.97
C SER A 643 2.73 -25.02 8.28
N GLU A 644 3.26 -25.44 9.42
CA GLU A 644 2.74 -25.17 10.76
C GLU A 644 3.77 -24.35 11.55
N VAL A 645 3.27 -23.46 12.42
CA VAL A 645 4.13 -22.66 13.29
C VAL A 645 4.65 -23.54 14.41
N ILE A 646 5.95 -23.79 14.47
CA ILE A 646 6.61 -24.58 15.50
C ILE A 646 7.19 -23.75 16.65
N VAL A 647 7.27 -22.42 16.48
CA VAL A 647 7.66 -21.49 17.55
C VAL A 647 6.75 -20.27 17.52
N THR A 648 6.14 -19.94 18.66
CA THR A 648 5.24 -18.80 18.85
C THR A 648 5.71 -17.96 20.02
N GLY A 649 6.55 -16.97 19.80
CA GLY A 649 7.10 -16.13 20.88
C GLY A 649 7.94 -16.95 21.86
N ASP A 650 7.56 -16.94 23.13
CA ASP A 650 8.23 -17.73 24.17
C ASP A 650 7.74 -19.20 24.26
N ASN A 651 6.72 -19.58 23.48
CA ASN A 651 6.19 -20.93 23.44
C ASN A 651 6.76 -21.68 22.24
N GLU A 652 7.53 -22.70 22.51
CA GLU A 652 8.09 -23.61 21.53
C GLU A 652 7.33 -24.92 21.51
N THR A 653 7.07 -25.46 20.33
CA THR A 653 6.49 -26.78 20.16
C THR A 653 7.54 -27.83 20.52
N MET A 654 7.13 -28.88 21.21
CA MET A 654 8.01 -30.03 21.52
C MET A 654 8.11 -30.91 20.26
N ILE A 655 9.32 -31.32 19.96
CA ILE A 655 9.63 -32.27 18.89
C ILE A 655 10.10 -33.56 19.54
N SER A 656 9.44 -34.66 19.20
CA SER A 656 9.75 -35.98 19.71
C SER A 656 10.48 -36.84 18.65
N TYR A 657 11.44 -37.63 19.10
CA TYR A 657 12.16 -38.59 18.28
C TYR A 657 12.56 -39.79 19.12
N LYS A 658 12.95 -40.89 18.52
CA LYS A 658 13.40 -42.08 19.21
C LYS A 658 14.92 -42.15 19.30
N GLU A 659 15.42 -42.42 20.50
CA GLU A 659 16.82 -42.76 20.78
C GLU A 659 16.84 -44.20 21.36
N GLY A 660 17.09 -45.20 20.49
CA GLY A 660 16.91 -46.62 20.84
C GLY A 660 15.45 -46.93 21.17
N ASP A 661 15.16 -47.44 22.37
CA ASP A 661 13.78 -47.69 22.84
C ASP A 661 13.12 -46.50 23.55
N ALA A 662 13.85 -45.41 23.78
CA ALA A 662 13.37 -44.27 24.50
C ALA A 662 12.82 -43.20 23.52
N THR A 663 11.64 -42.62 23.86
CA THR A 663 11.15 -41.43 23.17
C THR A 663 11.70 -40.21 23.93
N ILE A 664 12.41 -39.35 23.21
CA ILE A 664 12.98 -38.11 23.73
C ILE A 664 12.17 -36.95 23.17
N GLU A 665 11.85 -35.97 23.98
CA GLU A 665 11.16 -34.76 23.62
C GLU A 665 12.08 -33.55 23.88
N LYS A 666 12.22 -32.68 22.87
CA LYS A 666 12.99 -31.43 22.97
C LYS A 666 12.20 -30.26 22.39
N LYS A 667 12.49 -29.07 22.89
CA LYS A 667 11.99 -27.84 22.29
C LYS A 667 12.52 -27.68 20.85
N ALA A 668 11.77 -27.02 20.00
CA ALA A 668 12.15 -26.85 18.60
C ALA A 668 13.54 -26.21 18.43
N SER A 669 13.90 -25.21 19.24
CA SER A 669 15.22 -24.58 19.23
C SER A 669 16.34 -25.55 19.60
N GLU A 670 16.12 -26.36 20.63
CA GLU A 670 17.08 -27.38 21.05
C GLU A 670 17.20 -28.53 20.03
N PHE A 671 16.10 -28.86 19.36
CA PHE A 671 16.08 -29.91 18.35
C PHE A 671 16.90 -29.53 17.12
N PHE A 672 16.83 -28.28 16.69
CA PHE A 672 17.58 -27.77 15.54
C PHE A 672 18.98 -27.26 15.92
N ASP A 673 19.51 -27.66 17.06
CA ASP A 673 20.90 -27.42 17.42
C ASP A 673 21.81 -28.44 16.71
N ILE A 674 22.90 -27.97 16.14
CA ILE A 674 23.84 -28.79 15.38
C ILE A 674 24.50 -29.89 16.25
N GLU A 675 24.77 -29.60 17.52
CA GLU A 675 25.35 -30.60 18.45
C GLU A 675 24.42 -31.79 18.65
N PHE A 676 23.12 -31.53 18.71
CA PHE A 676 22.11 -32.56 18.79
C PHE A 676 22.01 -33.39 17.51
N LEU A 677 21.99 -32.71 16.35
CA LEU A 677 21.87 -33.34 15.04
C LEU A 677 23.15 -34.11 14.63
N ALA A 678 24.27 -33.73 15.17
CA ALA A 678 25.54 -34.43 15.02
C ALA A 678 25.67 -35.68 15.94
N SER A 679 24.72 -35.87 16.87
CA SER A 679 24.78 -37.03 17.77
C SER A 679 24.27 -38.31 17.09
N ASP A 680 24.94 -39.45 17.31
CA ASP A 680 24.58 -40.80 16.80
C ASP A 680 23.25 -41.35 17.36
N LYS A 681 22.42 -40.51 17.96
CA LYS A 681 21.37 -40.89 18.86
C LYS A 681 19.99 -41.08 18.25
N VAL A 682 19.75 -40.59 17.04
CA VAL A 682 18.43 -40.70 16.38
C VAL A 682 18.27 -42.08 15.75
N GLU A 683 17.27 -42.84 16.16
CA GLU A 683 16.97 -44.16 15.58
C GLU A 683 16.62 -44.04 14.07
N GLY A 684 17.24 -44.84 13.23
CA GLY A 684 17.12 -44.77 11.77
C GLY A 684 18.01 -43.69 11.13
N GLY A 685 18.61 -42.85 11.94
CA GLY A 685 19.58 -41.81 11.55
C GLY A 685 21.00 -42.17 11.98
N ALA A 686 21.35 -43.46 12.24
CA ALA A 686 22.70 -43.84 12.61
C ALA A 686 23.72 -43.24 11.66
N GLY A 687 24.50 -42.29 12.15
CA GLY A 687 25.48 -41.55 11.36
C GLY A 687 24.91 -40.26 10.69
N LEU A 688 23.98 -39.55 11.35
CA LEU A 688 23.72 -38.14 10.99
C LEU A 688 24.95 -37.30 11.35
N THR A 689 26.08 -37.59 10.76
CA THR A 689 27.27 -36.77 10.86
C THR A 689 27.18 -35.70 9.83
N PHE A 690 26.74 -34.52 10.24
CA PHE A 690 27.12 -33.33 9.53
C PHE A 690 28.62 -33.15 9.77
N ASP A 691 29.38 -32.86 8.76
CA ASP A 691 30.77 -32.47 8.95
C ASP A 691 30.74 -31.21 9.82
N GLN A 692 31.02 -31.38 11.13
CA GLN A 692 30.82 -30.39 12.18
C GLN A 692 31.54 -29.05 11.91
N MET A 693 32.57 -29.06 11.07
CA MET A 693 33.28 -27.84 10.70
C MET A 693 32.61 -27.05 9.55
N ASN A 694 31.66 -27.67 8.86
CA ASN A 694 31.18 -27.12 7.58
C ASN A 694 29.65 -26.93 7.50
N VAL A 695 28.91 -27.33 8.51
CA VAL A 695 27.45 -27.22 8.50
C VAL A 695 26.95 -26.49 9.77
N THR A 696 26.12 -25.49 9.57
CA THR A 696 25.43 -24.75 10.65
C THR A 696 23.93 -24.84 10.44
N ILE A 697 23.18 -25.17 11.49
CA ILE A 697 21.72 -25.23 11.45
C ILE A 697 21.16 -24.17 12.40
N SER A 698 20.20 -23.39 11.94
CA SER A 698 19.59 -22.35 12.78
C SER A 698 18.10 -22.19 12.50
N LEU A 699 17.31 -22.17 13.57
CA LEU A 699 15.88 -21.90 13.55
C LEU A 699 15.64 -20.40 13.55
N LYS A 700 14.88 -19.90 12.60
CA LYS A 700 14.59 -18.48 12.45
C LYS A 700 13.09 -18.23 12.52
N ASN A 701 12.70 -17.25 13.32
CA ASN A 701 11.35 -16.74 13.39
C ASN A 701 11.28 -15.37 12.71
N GLY A 702 10.27 -15.17 11.88
CA GLY A 702 10.10 -13.88 11.22
C GLY A 702 9.58 -12.80 12.17
N ASN A 703 10.21 -11.62 12.14
CA ASN A 703 9.74 -10.40 12.76
C ASN A 703 9.76 -9.29 11.69
N ILE A 704 8.60 -8.71 11.35
CA ILE A 704 8.55 -7.58 10.44
C ILE A 704 9.22 -6.38 11.10
N VAL A 705 10.19 -5.80 10.43
CA VAL A 705 10.79 -4.52 10.82
C VAL A 705 10.14 -3.37 10.05
N ASN A 706 9.94 -3.57 8.77
CA ASN A 706 9.24 -2.63 7.93
C ASN A 706 8.60 -3.39 6.77
N ALA A 707 7.30 -3.54 6.86
CA ALA A 707 6.54 -3.81 5.67
C ALA A 707 6.25 -2.47 5.02
N ASP A 708 6.31 -2.39 3.71
CA ASP A 708 5.79 -1.25 2.96
C ASP A 708 4.24 -1.22 3.10
N GLN A 709 3.79 -1.36 4.33
CA GLN A 709 2.40 -1.30 4.72
C GLN A 709 2.13 0.09 5.27
N PRO A 710 0.99 0.68 4.91
CA PRO A 710 0.63 1.96 5.47
C PRO A 710 0.58 1.84 6.99
N GLU A 711 1.24 2.75 7.68
CA GLU A 711 1.18 2.79 9.13
C GLU A 711 -0.28 2.88 9.59
N PHE A 712 -0.69 1.98 10.46
CA PHE A 712 -2.04 1.94 10.99
C PHE A 712 -2.48 3.29 11.56
N THR A 713 -1.58 3.97 12.26
CA THR A 713 -1.83 5.28 12.87
C THR A 713 -2.08 6.37 11.84
N SER A 714 -1.30 6.44 10.78
CA SER A 714 -1.43 7.42 9.69
C SER A 714 -2.76 7.24 8.96
N LEU A 715 -3.17 6.00 8.71
CA LEU A 715 -4.44 5.69 8.06
C LEU A 715 -5.64 5.93 8.98
N LEU A 716 -5.51 5.67 10.27
CA LEU A 716 -6.55 6.02 11.23
C LEU A 716 -6.71 7.54 11.28
N LEU A 717 -5.62 8.30 11.27
CA LEU A 717 -5.64 9.76 11.21
C LEU A 717 -6.27 10.25 9.91
N ALA A 718 -6.00 9.62 8.76
CA ALA A 718 -6.68 9.90 7.49
C ALA A 718 -8.20 9.74 7.61
N THR A 719 -8.65 8.68 8.29
CA THR A 719 -10.08 8.45 8.57
C THR A 719 -10.67 9.58 9.45
N VAL A 720 -9.95 10.00 10.50
CA VAL A 720 -10.38 11.12 11.37
C VAL A 720 -10.47 12.42 10.58
N VAL A 721 -9.49 12.73 9.75
CA VAL A 721 -9.47 13.93 8.89
C VAL A 721 -10.63 13.91 7.90
N MET A 722 -10.88 12.79 7.24
CA MET A 722 -12.01 12.60 6.33
C MET A 722 -13.34 12.84 7.05
N VAL A 723 -13.55 12.20 8.20
CA VAL A 723 -14.79 12.36 8.99
C VAL A 723 -14.93 13.81 9.47
N GLY A 724 -13.82 14.45 9.84
CA GLY A 724 -13.80 15.88 10.24
C GLY A 724 -14.21 16.81 9.11
N ILE A 725 -13.57 16.70 7.95
CA ILE A 725 -13.87 17.52 6.76
C ILE A 725 -15.32 17.30 6.30
N SER A 726 -15.73 16.01 6.17
CA SER A 726 -17.07 15.66 5.74
C SER A 726 -18.14 16.15 6.72
N SER A 727 -17.88 16.01 8.03
CA SER A 727 -18.81 16.49 9.06
C SER A 727 -18.91 18.02 9.06
N ALA A 728 -17.80 18.74 8.88
CA ALA A 728 -17.80 20.21 8.76
C ALA A 728 -18.63 20.65 7.54
N TYR A 729 -18.45 20.00 6.39
CA TYR A 729 -19.27 20.23 5.21
C TYR A 729 -20.77 19.98 5.48
N LEU A 730 -21.11 18.83 6.09
CA LEU A 730 -22.48 18.46 6.39
C LEU A 730 -23.13 19.32 7.46
N LEU A 731 -22.37 19.87 8.44
CA LEU A 731 -22.83 20.88 9.38
C LEU A 731 -23.30 22.15 8.67
N LEU A 732 -22.54 22.62 7.71
CA LEU A 732 -22.92 23.81 6.92
C LEU A 732 -24.13 23.53 6.03
N ARG A 733 -24.20 22.32 5.47
CA ARG A 733 -25.19 21.91 4.46
C ARG A 733 -26.56 21.57 5.07
N TYR A 734 -26.59 20.84 6.19
CA TYR A 734 -27.81 20.22 6.77
C TYR A 734 -28.22 20.75 8.15
N ARG A 735 -27.54 21.72 8.72
CA ARG A 735 -27.70 22.28 10.07
C ARG A 735 -26.92 21.51 11.14
N LEU A 736 -26.63 22.22 12.23
CA LEU A 736 -25.78 21.77 13.32
C LEU A 736 -26.21 20.43 13.95
N SER A 737 -27.50 20.25 14.25
CA SER A 737 -27.99 19.02 14.91
C SER A 737 -27.84 17.77 14.04
N ARG A 738 -27.99 17.89 12.72
CA ARG A 738 -27.86 16.78 11.77
C ARG A 738 -26.39 16.46 11.55
N GLY A 739 -25.56 17.46 11.32
CA GLY A 739 -24.14 17.25 11.14
C GLY A 739 -23.46 16.64 12.37
N LEU A 740 -23.81 17.07 13.58
CA LEU A 740 -23.30 16.46 14.80
C LEU A 740 -23.84 15.02 15.01
N ALA A 741 -25.08 14.75 14.61
CA ALA A 741 -25.60 13.40 14.66
C ALA A 741 -24.85 12.46 13.69
N VAL A 742 -24.52 12.91 12.47
CA VAL A 742 -23.70 12.17 11.51
C VAL A 742 -22.32 11.88 12.10
N LEU A 743 -21.65 12.89 12.63
CA LEU A 743 -20.35 12.73 13.29
C LEU A 743 -20.40 11.66 14.37
N GLY A 744 -21.38 11.75 15.27
CA GLY A 744 -21.55 10.81 16.39
C GLY A 744 -21.83 9.38 15.92
N ILE A 745 -22.69 9.19 14.91
CA ILE A 745 -22.99 7.86 14.35
C ILE A 745 -21.76 7.29 13.61
N THR A 746 -21.06 8.10 12.82
CA THR A 746 -19.89 7.63 12.09
C THR A 746 -18.77 7.20 13.03
N VAL A 747 -18.45 8.02 14.04
CA VAL A 747 -17.46 7.64 15.05
C VAL A 747 -17.87 6.40 15.82
N ALA A 748 -19.15 6.28 16.20
CA ALA A 748 -19.66 5.10 16.91
C ALA A 748 -19.59 3.84 16.03
N THR A 749 -19.97 3.89 14.75
CA THR A 749 -19.94 2.73 13.85
C THR A 749 -18.52 2.27 13.56
N VAL A 750 -17.61 3.20 13.30
CA VAL A 750 -16.18 2.91 13.10
C VAL A 750 -15.57 2.31 14.37
N GLY A 751 -15.84 2.92 15.54
CA GLY A 751 -15.33 2.46 16.82
C GLY A 751 -15.85 1.07 17.21
N ILE A 752 -17.15 0.81 17.01
CA ILE A 752 -17.74 -0.51 17.28
C ILE A 752 -17.16 -1.56 16.33
N SER A 753 -17.03 -1.24 15.03
CA SER A 753 -16.46 -2.16 14.05
C SER A 753 -15.01 -2.50 14.36
N ALA A 754 -14.21 -1.48 14.70
CA ALA A 754 -12.82 -1.64 15.11
C ALA A 754 -12.69 -2.52 16.37
N GLY A 755 -13.51 -2.26 17.39
CA GLY A 755 -13.49 -3.03 18.64
C GLY A 755 -13.95 -4.47 18.48
N ILE A 756 -14.99 -4.73 17.71
CA ILE A 756 -15.44 -6.11 17.40
C ILE A 756 -14.34 -6.86 16.66
N PHE A 757 -13.69 -6.22 15.69
CA PHE A 757 -12.58 -6.85 14.97
C PHE A 757 -11.37 -7.12 15.88
N SER A 758 -11.08 -6.23 16.81
CA SER A 758 -10.04 -6.42 17.84
C SER A 758 -10.32 -7.62 18.74
N MET A 759 -11.60 -7.95 19.03
CA MET A 759 -11.97 -9.18 19.75
C MET A 759 -11.58 -10.45 18.99
N LEU A 760 -11.48 -10.37 17.66
CA LEU A 760 -11.03 -11.44 16.79
C LEU A 760 -9.49 -11.47 16.65
N TYR A 761 -8.76 -11.21 17.74
CA TYR A 761 -7.28 -11.12 17.71
C TYR A 761 -6.59 -12.40 17.19
N PHE A 762 -7.28 -13.54 17.21
CA PHE A 762 -6.81 -14.80 16.61
C PHE A 762 -6.83 -14.77 15.06
N VAL A 763 -7.50 -13.79 14.45
CA VAL A 763 -7.58 -13.61 13.01
C VAL A 763 -6.37 -12.79 12.55
N PRO A 764 -5.60 -13.25 11.56
CA PRO A 764 -4.53 -12.46 10.99
C PRO A 764 -5.08 -11.21 10.29
N ALA A 765 -4.42 -10.09 10.49
CA ALA A 765 -4.81 -8.81 9.93
C ALA A 765 -3.61 -8.12 9.28
N THR A 766 -3.87 -7.41 8.19
CA THR A 766 -2.91 -6.48 7.59
C THR A 766 -3.21 -5.06 8.06
N SER A 767 -2.29 -4.12 7.89
CA SER A 767 -2.51 -2.69 8.16
C SER A 767 -3.64 -2.08 7.30
N TYR A 768 -4.04 -2.74 6.21
CA TYR A 768 -5.22 -2.38 5.41
C TYR A 768 -6.56 -2.44 6.17
N VAL A 769 -6.58 -2.99 7.39
CA VAL A 769 -7.71 -2.84 8.33
C VAL A 769 -8.11 -1.37 8.49
N SER A 770 -7.15 -0.45 8.53
CA SER A 770 -7.42 0.99 8.60
C SER A 770 -8.15 1.51 7.36
N VAL A 771 -7.84 0.96 6.18
CA VAL A 771 -8.52 1.31 4.92
C VAL A 771 -9.96 0.81 4.94
N ALA A 772 -10.23 -0.36 5.54
CA ALA A 772 -11.58 -0.84 5.75
C ALA A 772 -12.38 0.08 6.70
N LEU A 773 -11.75 0.62 7.76
CA LEU A 773 -12.37 1.61 8.64
C LEU A 773 -12.73 2.91 7.89
N LEU A 774 -11.85 3.36 6.99
CA LEU A 774 -12.11 4.50 6.11
C LEU A 774 -13.32 4.22 5.19
N TYR A 775 -13.39 3.03 4.60
CA TYR A 775 -14.53 2.59 3.78
C TYR A 775 -15.84 2.55 4.57
N ILE A 776 -15.82 2.03 5.81
CA ILE A 776 -17.00 1.99 6.70
C ILE A 776 -17.47 3.42 7.02
N ALA A 777 -16.55 4.32 7.33
CA ALA A 777 -16.89 5.73 7.58
C ALA A 777 -17.55 6.37 6.36
N LEU A 778 -16.98 6.15 5.17
CA LEU A 778 -17.50 6.66 3.90
C LEU A 778 -18.92 6.13 3.63
N PHE A 779 -19.13 4.82 3.74
CA PHE A 779 -20.46 4.23 3.57
C PHE A 779 -21.48 4.77 4.57
N THR A 780 -21.10 4.93 5.85
CA THR A 780 -21.96 5.49 6.88
C THR A 780 -22.42 6.91 6.52
N LEU A 781 -21.49 7.74 6.05
CA LEU A 781 -21.77 9.10 5.62
C LEU A 781 -22.71 9.13 4.41
N ASP A 782 -22.47 8.29 3.41
CA ASP A 782 -23.29 8.21 2.20
C ASP A 782 -24.74 7.86 2.51
N ILE A 783 -24.99 6.81 3.32
CA ILE A 783 -26.35 6.43 3.66
C ILE A 783 -27.04 7.43 4.62
N ALA A 784 -26.28 8.15 5.46
CA ALA A 784 -26.80 9.22 6.29
C ALA A 784 -27.24 10.43 5.43
N ILE A 785 -26.52 10.74 4.36
CA ILE A 785 -26.88 11.79 3.40
C ILE A 785 -28.21 11.47 2.73
N LEU A 786 -28.47 10.19 2.38
CA LEU A 786 -29.77 9.77 1.82
C LEU A 786 -30.92 10.16 2.73
N PHE A 787 -30.79 9.88 4.03
CA PHE A 787 -31.80 10.24 5.01
C PHE A 787 -31.94 11.76 5.18
N MET A 788 -30.83 12.48 5.39
CA MET A 788 -30.83 13.92 5.60
C MET A 788 -31.41 14.69 4.42
N ASN A 789 -31.08 14.25 3.22
CA ASN A 789 -31.63 14.84 2.01
C ASN A 789 -33.15 14.64 1.93
N LYS A 790 -33.68 13.46 2.28
CA LYS A 790 -35.11 13.19 2.28
C LYS A 790 -35.84 14.02 3.33
N GLU A 791 -35.28 14.13 4.54
CA GLU A 791 -35.83 15.00 5.59
C GLU A 791 -35.90 16.47 5.14
N ARG A 792 -34.82 16.96 4.51
CA ARG A 792 -34.74 18.33 3.99
C ARG A 792 -35.76 18.57 2.88
N GLU A 793 -35.91 17.62 1.95
CA GLU A 793 -36.89 17.70 0.85
C GLU A 793 -38.31 17.83 1.40
N LEU A 794 -38.71 16.93 2.29
CA LEU A 794 -40.06 16.96 2.89
C LEU A 794 -40.29 18.24 3.69
N PHE A 795 -39.28 18.75 4.38
CA PHE A 795 -39.40 20.01 5.10
C PHE A 795 -39.59 21.21 4.17
N LEU A 796 -38.97 21.18 2.98
CA LEU A 796 -39.13 22.26 2.01
C LEU A 796 -40.46 22.15 1.23
N GLU A 797 -41.01 20.96 1.07
CA GLU A 797 -42.30 20.71 0.46
C GLU A 797 -43.47 21.10 1.40
N ASP A 798 -43.25 21.06 2.73
CA ASP A 798 -44.23 21.51 3.70
C ASP A 798 -44.42 23.04 3.66
N ARG A 799 -45.62 23.47 3.28
CA ARG A 799 -45.95 24.90 3.19
C ARG A 799 -45.87 25.62 4.53
N THR A 800 -46.18 24.92 5.62
CA THR A 800 -46.15 25.47 6.98
C THR A 800 -44.77 25.71 7.49
N ARG A 801 -43.79 24.91 7.05
CA ARG A 801 -42.37 24.89 7.51
C ARG A 801 -42.27 24.96 9.03
N ASP A 802 -43.17 24.23 9.70
CA ASP A 802 -43.22 24.17 11.14
C ASP A 802 -41.91 23.60 11.73
N ASN A 803 -41.33 24.35 12.63
CA ASN A 803 -40.10 23.98 13.34
C ASN A 803 -40.37 23.55 14.77
N SER A 804 -41.63 23.26 15.15
CA SER A 804 -41.93 22.68 16.45
C SER A 804 -41.25 21.32 16.60
N VAL A 805 -41.03 20.93 17.84
CA VAL A 805 -40.34 19.68 18.15
C VAL A 805 -41.19 18.50 17.67
N GLU A 806 -42.49 18.61 17.81
CA GLU A 806 -43.49 17.62 17.40
C GLU A 806 -43.55 17.43 15.88
N ALA A 807 -43.61 18.55 15.13
CA ALA A 807 -43.61 18.55 13.68
C ALA A 807 -42.30 17.95 13.13
N ARG A 808 -41.18 18.29 13.75
CA ARG A 808 -39.87 17.71 13.38
C ARG A 808 -39.76 16.21 13.70
N ASP A 809 -40.34 15.73 14.79
CA ASP A 809 -40.35 14.30 15.11
C ASP A 809 -41.21 13.51 14.09
N ALA A 810 -42.38 14.03 13.73
CA ALA A 810 -43.23 13.42 12.70
C ALA A 810 -42.54 13.40 11.32
N LEU A 811 -41.91 14.53 10.95
CA LEU A 811 -41.14 14.67 9.71
C LEU A 811 -39.96 13.67 9.64
N MET A 812 -39.21 13.53 10.72
CA MET A 812 -38.11 12.58 10.83
C MET A 812 -38.58 11.14 10.64
N LYS A 813 -39.65 10.72 11.31
CA LYS A 813 -40.22 9.36 11.17
C LYS A 813 -40.63 9.08 9.74
N LYS A 814 -41.35 10.01 9.09
CA LYS A 814 -41.76 9.91 7.70
C LYS A 814 -40.53 9.86 6.76
N SER A 815 -39.53 10.68 6.98
CA SER A 815 -38.32 10.71 6.19
C SER A 815 -37.56 9.39 6.27
N MET A 816 -37.50 8.79 7.45
CA MET A 816 -36.81 7.51 7.68
C MET A 816 -37.48 6.40 6.87
N GLY A 817 -38.82 6.26 6.93
CA GLY A 817 -39.55 5.26 6.15
C GLY A 817 -39.29 5.41 4.64
N LEU A 818 -39.33 6.65 4.14
CA LEU A 818 -39.11 6.94 2.71
C LEU A 818 -37.65 6.78 2.26
N ALA A 819 -36.68 7.06 3.12
CA ALA A 819 -35.26 6.86 2.82
C ALA A 819 -34.81 5.39 3.00
N ALA A 820 -35.61 4.56 3.68
CA ALA A 820 -35.21 3.18 3.98
C ALA A 820 -34.98 2.34 2.72
N THR A 821 -35.81 2.49 1.67
CA THR A 821 -35.63 1.73 0.42
C THR A 821 -34.28 1.96 -0.23
N PRO A 822 -33.86 3.20 -0.56
CA PRO A 822 -32.53 3.41 -1.15
C PRO A 822 -31.39 3.02 -0.20
N ILE A 823 -31.52 3.18 1.12
CA ILE A 823 -30.52 2.75 2.09
C ILE A 823 -30.38 1.22 2.08
N ILE A 824 -31.48 0.46 2.07
CA ILE A 824 -31.45 -1.01 2.04
C ILE A 824 -30.87 -1.53 0.72
N VAL A 825 -31.21 -0.92 -0.41
CA VAL A 825 -30.61 -1.30 -1.70
C VAL A 825 -29.11 -1.05 -1.69
N SER A 826 -28.65 0.11 -1.20
CA SER A 826 -27.24 0.42 -1.05
C SER A 826 -26.53 -0.56 -0.10
N PHE A 827 -27.20 -0.94 0.99
CA PHE A 827 -26.69 -1.95 1.92
C PHE A 827 -26.50 -3.32 1.26
N ILE A 828 -27.50 -3.82 0.53
CA ILE A 828 -27.40 -5.11 -0.15
C ILE A 828 -26.23 -5.14 -1.13
N ILE A 829 -26.01 -4.05 -1.86
CA ILE A 829 -24.89 -3.93 -2.81
C ILE A 829 -23.56 -3.88 -2.09
N ALA A 830 -23.42 -3.04 -1.05
CA ALA A 830 -22.20 -2.93 -0.25
C ALA A 830 -21.89 -4.24 0.49
N LEU A 831 -22.92 -4.92 1.00
CA LEU A 831 -22.78 -6.23 1.63
C LEU A 831 -22.26 -7.27 0.63
N TYR A 832 -22.77 -7.27 -0.59
CA TYR A 832 -22.31 -8.17 -1.63
C TYR A 832 -20.85 -7.89 -2.01
N PHE A 833 -20.42 -6.63 -2.06
CA PHE A 833 -19.01 -6.30 -2.25
C PHE A 833 -18.14 -6.96 -1.18
N GLY A 834 -18.51 -6.78 0.09
CA GLY A 834 -17.77 -7.37 1.21
C GLY A 834 -17.71 -8.89 1.14
N VAL A 835 -18.87 -9.56 0.94
CA VAL A 835 -18.94 -11.03 0.84
C VAL A 835 -18.13 -11.57 -0.31
N ASN A 836 -18.21 -10.93 -1.47
CA ASN A 836 -17.53 -11.39 -2.68
C ASN A 836 -15.99 -11.31 -2.50
N TYR A 837 -15.48 -10.17 -2.06
CA TYR A 837 -14.02 -10.02 -1.87
C TYR A 837 -13.52 -10.83 -0.67
N PHE A 838 -14.31 -10.99 0.40
CA PHE A 838 -13.98 -11.92 1.47
C PHE A 838 -13.79 -13.35 0.96
N GLY A 839 -14.64 -13.81 0.02
CA GLY A 839 -14.57 -15.16 -0.51
C GLY A 839 -13.45 -15.40 -1.54
N PHE A 840 -13.07 -14.37 -2.29
CA PHE A 840 -12.07 -14.52 -3.37
C PHE A 840 -10.66 -14.10 -2.99
N MET A 841 -10.50 -13.16 -2.03
CA MET A 841 -9.16 -12.72 -1.63
C MET A 841 -8.44 -13.74 -0.77
N ILE A 842 -7.13 -13.59 -0.69
CA ILE A 842 -6.25 -14.48 0.06
C ILE A 842 -6.30 -14.08 1.55
N ASN A 843 -6.33 -15.05 2.39
CA ASN A 843 -6.45 -15.10 3.87
C ASN A 843 -6.41 -13.76 4.65
N SER A 844 -5.27 -13.14 4.85
CA SER A 844 -5.16 -11.90 5.64
C SER A 844 -5.88 -10.71 5.01
N VAL A 845 -5.87 -10.64 3.67
CA VAL A 845 -6.59 -9.61 2.91
C VAL A 845 -8.09 -9.85 2.96
N SER A 846 -8.55 -11.10 2.94
CA SER A 846 -9.98 -11.41 3.05
C SER A 846 -10.57 -10.90 4.36
N TYR A 847 -9.82 -10.93 5.46
CA TYR A 847 -10.31 -10.41 6.74
C TYR A 847 -10.48 -8.89 6.79
N VAL A 848 -9.78 -8.14 5.93
CA VAL A 848 -10.05 -6.70 5.72
C VAL A 848 -11.48 -6.50 5.18
N PHE A 849 -11.89 -7.35 4.24
CA PHE A 849 -13.25 -7.33 3.69
C PHE A 849 -14.29 -7.88 4.67
N LEU A 850 -13.92 -8.79 5.57
CA LEU A 850 -14.78 -9.20 6.70
C LEU A 850 -15.09 -8.00 7.60
N LEU A 851 -14.09 -7.19 7.93
CA LEU A 851 -14.30 -5.97 8.72
C LEU A 851 -15.21 -4.99 7.99
N ALA A 852 -14.99 -4.77 6.69
CA ALA A 852 -15.86 -3.91 5.87
C ALA A 852 -17.33 -4.41 5.89
N LEU A 853 -17.52 -5.72 5.79
CA LEU A 853 -18.85 -6.36 5.84
C LEU A 853 -19.55 -6.13 7.18
N LEU A 854 -18.86 -6.37 8.29
CA LEU A 854 -19.38 -6.10 9.63
C LEU A 854 -19.73 -4.61 9.80
N GLY A 855 -18.84 -3.73 9.36
CA GLY A 855 -19.03 -2.29 9.46
C GLY A 855 -20.22 -1.80 8.63
N VAL A 856 -20.41 -2.29 7.42
CA VAL A 856 -21.57 -1.97 6.56
C VAL A 856 -22.88 -2.37 7.23
N ALA A 857 -22.93 -3.55 7.86
CA ALA A 857 -24.13 -4.00 8.58
C ALA A 857 -24.43 -3.11 9.82
N ILE A 858 -23.39 -2.80 10.62
CA ILE A 858 -23.51 -1.93 11.79
C ILE A 858 -23.95 -0.52 11.37
N SER A 859 -23.33 0.03 10.32
CA SER A 859 -23.65 1.36 9.78
C SER A 859 -25.08 1.48 9.35
N THR A 860 -25.60 0.47 8.63
CA THR A 860 -26.98 0.46 8.15
C THR A 860 -27.98 0.42 9.31
N ALA A 861 -27.74 -0.44 10.29
CA ALA A 861 -28.59 -0.53 11.49
C ALA A 861 -28.56 0.79 12.30
N ALA A 862 -27.37 1.38 12.47
CA ALA A 862 -27.20 2.64 13.19
C ALA A 862 -27.90 3.81 12.49
N VAL A 863 -27.76 3.93 11.17
CA VAL A 863 -28.40 5.03 10.42
C VAL A 863 -29.92 4.85 10.37
N LEU A 864 -30.44 3.66 10.12
CA LEU A 864 -31.89 3.42 10.05
C LEU A 864 -32.60 3.58 11.40
N ILE A 865 -31.94 3.27 12.52
CA ILE A 865 -32.64 3.21 13.83
C ILE A 865 -32.22 4.34 14.75
N LEU A 866 -30.96 4.73 14.77
CA LEU A 866 -30.42 5.65 15.78
C LEU A 866 -30.17 7.06 15.26
N PHE A 867 -29.86 7.24 13.99
CA PHE A 867 -29.46 8.55 13.45
C PHE A 867 -30.57 9.61 13.63
N GLY A 868 -31.81 9.29 13.21
CA GLY A 868 -32.94 10.20 13.35
C GLY A 868 -33.21 10.61 14.80
N PRO A 869 -33.38 9.66 15.75
CA PRO A 869 -33.54 9.95 17.17
C PRO A 869 -32.39 10.78 17.75
N LEU A 870 -31.14 10.53 17.39
CA LEU A 870 -29.98 11.30 17.85
C LEU A 870 -30.04 12.74 17.32
N ALA A 871 -30.31 12.91 16.03
CA ALA A 871 -30.46 14.22 15.40
C ALA A 871 -31.60 15.04 16.04
N GLN A 872 -32.71 14.38 16.42
CA GLN A 872 -33.85 15.03 17.11
C GLN A 872 -33.52 15.37 18.56
N LEU A 873 -32.76 14.53 19.26
CA LEU A 873 -32.28 14.82 20.62
C LEU A 873 -31.39 16.07 20.63
N LEU A 874 -30.44 16.15 19.70
CA LEU A 874 -29.58 17.31 19.53
C LEU A 874 -30.39 18.55 19.13
N PHE A 875 -31.39 18.40 18.27
CA PHE A 875 -32.26 19.50 17.90
C PHE A 875 -33.03 20.05 19.11
N LYS A 876 -33.60 19.18 19.97
CA LYS A 876 -34.25 19.56 21.21
C LYS A 876 -33.28 20.29 22.15
N TRP A 877 -32.06 19.82 22.26
CA TRP A 877 -31.06 20.46 23.11
C TRP A 877 -30.69 21.86 22.62
N PHE A 878 -30.42 22.03 21.34
CA PHE A 878 -30.12 23.34 20.76
C PHE A 878 -31.31 24.31 20.77
N SER A 879 -32.52 23.84 20.59
CA SER A 879 -33.72 24.68 20.68
C SER A 879 -33.93 25.25 22.10
N ARG A 880 -33.63 24.45 23.13
CA ARG A 880 -33.69 24.93 24.53
C ARG A 880 -32.67 26.04 24.82
N VAL A 881 -31.48 25.93 24.27
CA VAL A 881 -30.40 26.94 24.42
C VAL A 881 -30.78 28.26 23.73
N GLN A 882 -31.52 28.22 22.61
CA GLN A 882 -31.98 29.44 21.93
C GLN A 882 -33.15 30.17 22.63
N ILE A 883 -33.99 29.44 23.33
CA ILE A 883 -35.14 30.03 24.10
C ILE A 883 -34.63 30.83 25.31
N ALA A 884 -33.44 30.55 25.81
CA ALA A 884 -32.83 31.23 26.96
C ALA A 884 -32.29 32.64 26.67
N LYS A 885 -32.28 33.12 25.41
CA LYS A 885 -31.89 34.49 25.07
C LYS A 885 -33.13 35.38 24.96
N PRO A 886 -33.30 36.42 25.81
CA PRO A 886 -34.42 37.36 25.68
C PRO A 886 -34.32 38.06 24.33
N LYS A 887 -35.35 37.96 23.53
CA LYS A 887 -35.49 38.72 22.29
C LYS A 887 -35.49 40.23 22.64
N ALA A 888 -34.39 40.91 22.40
CA ALA A 888 -34.43 42.37 22.34
C ALA A 888 -35.41 42.80 21.24
N ASN A 889 -36.47 43.48 21.65
CA ASN A 889 -37.45 44.05 20.75
C ASN A 889 -36.77 45.02 19.78
N LYS A 890 -36.32 44.53 18.63
CA LYS A 890 -36.07 45.42 17.50
C LYS A 890 -37.39 45.76 16.85
N LYS A 891 -37.85 46.99 17.09
CA LYS A 891 -38.96 47.60 16.34
C LYS A 891 -38.72 47.37 14.86
N ALA A 892 -39.59 46.60 14.25
CA ALA A 892 -39.58 46.34 12.82
C ALA A 892 -39.86 47.64 12.09
N LYS A 893 -38.86 48.22 11.42
CA LYS A 893 -39.09 49.21 10.39
C LYS A 893 -39.88 48.54 9.26
N ALA A 894 -41.11 48.92 9.11
CA ALA A 894 -41.98 48.51 8.01
C ALA A 894 -41.28 48.87 6.67
N ARG A 895 -40.86 47.85 5.92
CA ARG A 895 -40.48 48.04 4.53
C ARG A 895 -41.75 48.24 3.70
N PRO A 896 -41.81 49.22 2.78
CA PRO A 896 -42.95 49.40 1.93
C PRO A 896 -43.19 48.18 1.08
N ALA A 897 -44.44 47.75 1.03
CA ALA A 897 -44.87 46.58 0.23
C ALA A 897 -44.54 46.83 -1.25
N ARG A 898 -43.64 45.99 -1.78
CA ARG A 898 -43.40 45.95 -3.22
C ARG A 898 -44.64 45.31 -3.86
N VAL A 899 -45.36 46.09 -4.59
CA VAL A 899 -46.51 45.63 -5.40
C VAL A 899 -46.04 44.54 -6.35
N LYS A 900 -46.46 43.30 -6.10
CA LYS A 900 -46.25 42.20 -7.04
C LYS A 900 -47.11 42.47 -8.26
N LYS A 901 -46.49 42.64 -9.41
CA LYS A 901 -47.17 42.52 -10.70
C LYS A 901 -47.91 41.18 -10.67
N SER A 902 -49.22 41.27 -11.01
CA SER A 902 -50.06 40.06 -11.14
C SER A 902 -49.36 39.06 -12.08
N ALA A 903 -49.17 37.86 -11.57
CA ALA A 903 -48.78 36.76 -12.41
C ALA A 903 -49.91 36.52 -13.41
N GLU A 904 -49.59 36.44 -14.68
CA GLU A 904 -50.48 35.95 -15.70
C GLU A 904 -51.02 34.59 -15.28
N PRO A 905 -52.29 34.29 -15.54
CA PRO A 905 -52.91 33.05 -15.12
C PRO A 905 -52.11 31.89 -15.76
N GLU A 906 -51.61 30.96 -14.92
CA GLU A 906 -51.06 29.72 -15.41
C GLU A 906 -52.13 29.05 -16.27
N GLU A 907 -51.87 28.91 -17.57
CA GLU A 907 -52.68 28.14 -18.50
C GLU A 907 -52.88 26.74 -17.89
N ALA A 908 -54.13 26.38 -17.69
CA ALA A 908 -54.53 25.05 -17.32
C ALA A 908 -54.05 24.08 -18.41
N ILE A 909 -53.00 23.33 -18.17
CA ILE A 909 -52.49 22.32 -19.07
C ILE A 909 -53.51 21.18 -19.11
N PHE A 910 -54.34 21.15 -20.15
CA PHE A 910 -55.18 20.00 -20.47
C PHE A 910 -54.26 18.85 -20.89
N ILE A 911 -54.05 17.91 -19.96
CA ILE A 911 -53.35 16.68 -20.23
C ILE A 911 -54.33 15.77 -20.94
N GLY A 912 -54.23 15.64 -22.24
CA GLY A 912 -54.98 14.59 -22.98
C GLY A 912 -55.51 14.86 -24.35
N ILE A 913 -55.21 16.04 -24.95
CA ILE A 913 -55.59 16.25 -26.38
C ILE A 913 -54.40 16.89 -27.08
N ASN A 914 -53.80 16.14 -27.96
CA ASN A 914 -52.66 16.48 -28.83
C ASN A 914 -51.31 16.63 -28.15
N ASP A 915 -50.56 15.52 -28.15
CA ASP A 915 -49.26 15.20 -28.82
C ASP A 915 -48.74 13.86 -28.41
#